data_74f8f5e7102997d1e4b2d7822b3c7531
#
_entry.id   74f8f5e7102997d1e4b2d7822b3c7531
#
_cell.length_a   1.000
_cell.length_b   1.000
_cell.length_c   1.000
_cell.angle_alpha   90.00
_cell.angle_beta   90.00
_cell.angle_gamma   90.00
#
_symmetry.space_group_name_H-M   'P 1'
#
loop_
_entity.id
_entity.type
_entity.pdbx_description
1 polymer ?
#
loop_
_entity_poly.entity_id
_entity_poly.type
_entity_poly.pdbx_seq_one_letter_code
_entity_poly.pdbx_strand_id
1 'polypeptide(L)'
;MKTQIKKFSAHWLTANVINTLPIFITTNIAAVAIWLLNISEHAMPLILGIIAGGLVDLDNNLSGRFKNLVITLIAFALSSLGATLSLHFGWLFIPLAMLSTFVLVMLGAIGQRYSTIAFGTLVVSVYASLTYTPEIPWYHNMLMILAGASLYGVVGMLIHLLFPNRTVQENLAKSYEAISAYLLAKSAFFDPDDDDLASKQKALAQANSAVMQAFVQTRVSLFYRLQRDNRQTRTQKMLRYYFTAQDILERASSSHYRYQELFQQLHQSDLMFRFQRVLELQAQACQQVATALRYAERYQHSPRGEKAMQGLLNSLSYHQEQGLKNAYRWQSIAENLRNIERQLSQIEQDGMETQAVEIGNAFAKSYRLSYRLTAENVSGLRNMWQAIRNHCTLSSQLFRHAIRLSVVVGICGLLVPILQLDSKGYWILLTAIFVCQPNYTATKKRLIQRVVGTILGVFVGILLREYYLTATLEAELGLIVLTATLYTFFRFRHYGYSTFYITLLVLISLDITGIGAEEGILPRIVDTLLGTSLAWFAVSFIFPDWKYLNIYTNLKNTLVASSVYLRHIIAQLQFGYNDQLPYRLARHEVHNHLSTLNSAISSMYSEPKKYKSVLEIAPNLLGMNYTLLGYISALGAYRMASPILNQQVDFSALFFSHAREVALLIEQMATGKRSMAKLTTELTSIDEDLAQFELSHQDKCDELSLILVQQLRLIVQLLPQLQELIKEKALDDVTKSQSKESI
;
A
#
# COMPACT_ATOMS: atom_id res chain seq x y z
N MET A 1 -19.82 -10.59 33.97
CA MET A 1 -18.44 -10.25 34.33
C MET A 1 -17.43 -10.75 33.26
N LYS A 2 -17.36 -12.05 32.94
CA LYS A 2 -16.45 -12.55 31.86
C LYS A 2 -16.64 -11.87 30.47
N THR A 3 -17.87 -11.57 30.08
CA THR A 3 -18.20 -10.89 28.82
C THR A 3 -17.85 -9.41 28.84
N GLN A 4 -17.99 -8.72 29.94
CA GLN A 4 -17.58 -7.32 30.11
C GLN A 4 -16.07 -7.17 30.17
N ILE A 5 -15.35 -8.08 30.85
CA ILE A 5 -13.89 -8.13 30.87
C ILE A 5 -13.36 -8.41 29.43
N LYS A 6 -14.02 -9.29 28.69
CA LYS A 6 -13.66 -9.58 27.29
C LYS A 6 -13.92 -8.40 26.35
N LYS A 7 -14.99 -7.63 26.56
CA LYS A 7 -15.26 -6.38 25.85
C LYS A 7 -14.25 -5.29 26.21
N PHE A 8 -13.95 -5.13 27.49
CA PHE A 8 -12.97 -4.16 27.98
C PHE A 8 -11.56 -4.47 27.45
N SER A 9 -11.12 -5.72 27.53
CA SER A 9 -9.83 -6.15 27.00
C SER A 9 -9.74 -6.04 25.46
N ALA A 10 -10.84 -6.29 24.74
CA ALA A 10 -10.86 -6.15 23.28
C ALA A 10 -10.73 -4.69 22.81
N HIS A 11 -11.27 -3.74 23.57
CA HIS A 11 -11.19 -2.30 23.25
C HIS A 11 -9.78 -1.72 23.43
N TRP A 12 -9.06 -2.18 24.47
CA TRP A 12 -7.69 -1.72 24.76
C TRP A 12 -6.62 -2.47 23.93
N LEU A 13 -6.84 -3.74 23.62
CA LEU A 13 -5.92 -4.58 22.85
C LEU A 13 -6.12 -4.41 21.34
N THR A 14 -6.02 -3.19 20.85
CA THR A 14 -5.96 -2.94 19.39
C THR A 14 -4.70 -3.57 18.80
N ALA A 15 -4.69 -3.85 17.50
CA ALA A 15 -3.51 -4.42 16.82
C ALA A 15 -2.26 -3.55 17.01
N ASN A 16 -2.41 -2.22 17.10
CA ASN A 16 -1.29 -1.32 17.35
C ASN A 16 -0.69 -1.52 18.75
N VAL A 17 -1.54 -1.68 19.77
CA VAL A 17 -1.08 -1.98 21.14
C VAL A 17 -0.40 -3.35 21.18
N ILE A 18 -0.99 -4.37 20.54
CA ILE A 18 -0.38 -5.71 20.47
C ILE A 18 0.97 -5.69 19.77
N ASN A 19 1.11 -4.89 18.71
CA ASN A 19 2.38 -4.74 17.99
C ASN A 19 3.45 -3.96 18.80
N THR A 20 3.05 -3.19 19.81
CA THR A 20 3.97 -2.51 20.73
C THR A 20 4.31 -3.33 21.97
N LEU A 21 3.51 -4.36 22.31
CA LEU A 21 3.79 -5.22 23.46
C LEU A 21 5.18 -5.87 23.45
N PRO A 22 5.71 -6.38 22.30
CA PRO A 22 7.05 -6.96 22.30
C PRO A 22 8.11 -5.98 22.79
N ILE A 23 8.11 -4.74 22.28
CA ILE A 23 9.09 -3.74 22.69
C ILE A 23 8.91 -3.33 24.15
N PHE A 24 7.66 -3.13 24.59
CA PHE A 24 7.34 -2.79 25.98
C PHE A 24 7.87 -3.86 26.94
N ILE A 25 7.60 -5.14 26.70
CA ILE A 25 8.04 -6.23 27.56
C ILE A 25 9.56 -6.38 27.52
N THR A 26 10.17 -6.34 26.33
CA THR A 26 11.61 -6.55 26.18
C THR A 26 12.43 -5.39 26.77
N THR A 27 11.97 -4.16 26.63
CA THR A 27 12.64 -3.01 27.24
C THR A 27 12.50 -3.01 28.76
N ASN A 28 11.37 -3.46 29.32
CA ASN A 28 11.23 -3.67 30.78
C ASN A 28 12.20 -4.76 31.27
N ILE A 29 12.27 -5.91 30.59
CA ILE A 29 13.20 -6.99 30.96
C ILE A 29 14.65 -6.48 30.90
N ALA A 30 15.00 -5.72 29.86
CA ALA A 30 16.32 -5.14 29.71
C ALA A 30 16.61 -4.10 30.82
N ALA A 31 15.66 -3.22 31.14
CA ALA A 31 15.81 -2.23 32.20
C ALA A 31 16.04 -2.89 33.57
N VAL A 32 15.24 -3.91 33.91
CA VAL A 32 15.42 -4.69 35.14
C VAL A 32 16.77 -5.40 35.17
N ALA A 33 17.20 -5.99 34.03
CA ALA A 33 18.49 -6.65 33.93
C ALA A 33 19.66 -5.68 34.11
N ILE A 34 19.60 -4.48 33.50
CA ILE A 34 20.60 -3.42 33.65
C ILE A 34 20.70 -2.98 35.11
N TRP A 35 19.55 -2.80 35.77
CA TRP A 35 19.50 -2.39 37.18
C TRP A 35 20.02 -3.46 38.12
N LEU A 36 19.59 -4.72 38.00
CA LEU A 36 19.98 -5.83 38.86
C LEU A 36 21.46 -6.22 38.72
N LEU A 37 21.97 -6.21 37.49
CA LEU A 37 23.33 -6.64 37.17
C LEU A 37 24.34 -5.49 37.20
N ASN A 38 23.87 -4.27 37.39
CA ASN A 38 24.67 -3.02 37.42
C ASN A 38 25.56 -2.85 36.16
N ILE A 39 24.98 -3.14 34.98
CA ILE A 39 25.67 -3.11 33.67
C ILE A 39 25.28 -1.86 32.86
N SER A 40 25.25 -0.70 33.46
CA SER A 40 24.86 0.58 32.84
C SER A 40 25.68 0.92 31.58
N GLU A 41 26.97 0.60 31.56
CA GLU A 41 27.86 0.81 30.40
C GLU A 41 27.41 0.07 29.13
N HIS A 42 26.69 -1.04 29.28
CA HIS A 42 26.20 -1.86 28.17
C HIS A 42 24.72 -1.63 27.84
N ALA A 43 24.08 -0.68 28.49
CA ALA A 43 22.65 -0.35 28.30
C ALA A 43 22.36 0.05 26.83
N MET A 44 23.20 0.92 26.26
CA MET A 44 23.00 1.43 24.91
C MET A 44 23.03 0.36 23.83
N PRO A 45 24.06 -0.53 23.70
CA PRO A 45 24.05 -1.56 22.69
C PRO A 45 22.93 -2.60 22.87
N LEU A 46 22.54 -2.93 24.10
CA LEU A 46 21.42 -3.83 24.38
C LEU A 46 20.07 -3.23 23.90
N ILE A 47 19.79 -1.98 24.22
CA ILE A 47 18.56 -1.28 23.81
C ILE A 47 18.52 -1.09 22.30
N LEU A 48 19.62 -0.69 21.68
CA LEU A 48 19.71 -0.59 20.22
C LEU A 48 19.49 -1.94 19.52
N GLY A 49 19.95 -3.05 20.13
CA GLY A 49 19.67 -4.40 19.69
C GLY A 49 18.18 -4.75 19.72
N ILE A 50 17.45 -4.38 20.79
CA ILE A 50 16.00 -4.56 20.89
C ILE A 50 15.28 -3.77 19.78
N ILE A 51 15.68 -2.51 19.58
CA ILE A 51 15.11 -1.66 18.52
C ILE A 51 15.37 -2.26 17.13
N ALA A 52 16.62 -2.73 16.87
CA ALA A 52 16.99 -3.36 15.61
C ALA A 52 16.17 -4.64 15.35
N GLY A 53 15.95 -5.48 16.37
CA GLY A 53 15.04 -6.62 16.30
C GLY A 53 13.61 -6.21 15.90
N GLY A 54 13.11 -5.12 16.49
CA GLY A 54 11.81 -4.54 16.15
C GLY A 54 11.74 -3.99 14.71
N LEU A 55 12.86 -3.50 14.15
CA LEU A 55 12.91 -3.04 12.76
C LEU A 55 12.69 -4.17 11.75
N VAL A 56 13.07 -5.38 12.10
CA VAL A 56 13.03 -6.56 11.21
C VAL A 56 11.81 -7.46 11.48
N ASP A 57 10.93 -7.09 12.42
CA ASP A 57 9.73 -7.89 12.69
C ASP A 57 8.80 -7.95 11.48
N LEU A 58 8.71 -9.15 10.88
CA LEU A 58 7.88 -9.45 9.73
C LEU A 58 6.71 -10.33 10.17
N ASP A 59 5.50 -9.96 9.74
CA ASP A 59 4.33 -10.81 9.95
C ASP A 59 4.47 -12.11 9.14
N ASN A 60 4.55 -13.22 9.85
CA ASN A 60 4.71 -14.54 9.26
C ASN A 60 4.13 -15.61 10.22
N ASN A 61 4.03 -16.86 9.75
CA ASN A 61 3.74 -18.00 10.63
C ASN A 61 4.92 -18.26 11.59
N LEU A 62 4.69 -18.99 12.69
CA LEU A 62 5.68 -19.21 13.74
C LEU A 62 7.02 -19.76 13.22
N SER A 63 6.98 -20.76 12.34
CA SER A 63 8.18 -21.33 11.72
C SER A 63 8.91 -20.34 10.80
N GLY A 64 8.17 -19.47 10.14
CA GLY A 64 8.74 -18.38 9.32
C GLY A 64 9.40 -17.32 10.21
N ARG A 65 8.79 -16.95 11.33
CA ARG A 65 9.37 -16.02 12.33
C ARG A 65 10.66 -16.58 12.92
N PHE A 66 10.69 -17.86 13.29
CA PHE A 66 11.91 -18.50 13.79
C PHE A 66 13.04 -18.48 12.74
N LYS A 67 12.74 -18.87 11.49
CA LYS A 67 13.73 -18.81 10.41
C LYS A 67 14.22 -17.38 10.15
N ASN A 68 13.31 -16.40 10.20
CA ASN A 68 13.67 -14.99 10.03
C ASN A 68 14.59 -14.54 11.17
N LEU A 69 14.28 -14.91 12.42
CA LEU A 69 15.11 -14.57 13.58
C LEU A 69 16.53 -15.11 13.43
N VAL A 70 16.67 -16.40 13.09
CA VAL A 70 17.99 -17.03 12.91
C VAL A 70 18.80 -16.32 11.81
N ILE A 71 18.18 -16.06 10.63
CA ILE A 71 18.85 -15.35 9.53
C ILE A 71 19.23 -13.93 9.95
N THR A 72 18.34 -13.23 10.67
CA THR A 72 18.60 -11.88 11.17
C THR A 72 19.75 -11.84 12.15
N LEU A 73 19.82 -12.78 13.11
CA LEU A 73 20.91 -12.85 14.08
C LEU A 73 22.25 -13.12 13.41
N ILE A 74 22.31 -14.02 12.43
CA ILE A 74 23.52 -14.27 11.65
C ILE A 74 23.94 -13.01 10.87
N ALA A 75 22.96 -12.34 10.21
CA ALA A 75 23.24 -11.12 9.46
C ALA A 75 23.71 -9.97 10.37
N PHE A 76 23.12 -9.83 11.54
CA PHE A 76 23.52 -8.83 12.55
C PHE A 76 24.90 -9.10 13.10
N ALA A 77 25.22 -10.38 13.39
CA ALA A 77 26.56 -10.78 13.85
C ALA A 77 27.63 -10.43 12.80
N LEU A 78 27.42 -10.85 11.54
CA LEU A 78 28.36 -10.56 10.45
C LEU A 78 28.50 -9.05 10.21
N SER A 79 27.42 -8.29 10.28
CA SER A 79 27.43 -6.86 10.06
C SER A 79 28.14 -6.11 11.20
N SER A 80 27.87 -6.47 12.45
CA SER A 80 28.52 -5.89 13.62
C SER A 80 30.02 -6.21 13.63
N LEU A 81 30.38 -7.47 13.36
CA LEU A 81 31.77 -7.88 13.23
C LEU A 81 32.48 -7.12 12.09
N GLY A 82 31.86 -7.05 10.92
CA GLY A 82 32.43 -6.32 9.78
C GLY A 82 32.64 -4.83 10.07
N ALA A 83 31.71 -4.18 10.76
CA ALA A 83 31.82 -2.78 11.15
C ALA A 83 32.96 -2.57 12.17
N THR A 84 33.03 -3.37 13.23
CA THR A 84 34.06 -3.24 14.27
C THR A 84 35.46 -3.52 13.73
N LEU A 85 35.62 -4.59 12.92
CA LEU A 85 36.91 -4.91 12.29
C LEU A 85 37.35 -3.82 11.30
N SER A 86 36.41 -3.30 10.49
CA SER A 86 36.76 -2.25 9.52
C SER A 86 37.15 -0.93 10.19
N LEU A 87 36.55 -0.59 11.33
CA LEU A 87 36.93 0.57 12.14
C LEU A 87 38.34 0.41 12.74
N HIS A 88 38.72 -0.81 13.16
CA HIS A 88 40.05 -1.08 13.65
C HIS A 88 41.14 -0.81 12.60
N PHE A 89 40.87 -1.08 11.32
CA PHE A 89 41.76 -0.78 10.19
C PHE A 89 41.57 0.65 9.62
N GLY A 90 40.71 1.49 10.22
CA GLY A 90 40.49 2.91 9.92
C GLY A 90 40.01 3.15 8.46
N TRP A 91 40.95 3.21 7.50
CA TRP A 91 40.66 3.52 6.10
C TRP A 91 39.77 2.51 5.37
N LEU A 92 39.73 1.25 5.85
CA LEU A 92 38.88 0.19 5.29
C LEU A 92 37.39 0.38 5.58
N PHE A 93 37.04 1.14 6.59
CA PHE A 93 35.63 1.33 7.01
C PHE A 93 34.79 1.90 5.88
N ILE A 94 35.25 2.95 5.21
CA ILE A 94 34.48 3.68 4.21
C ILE A 94 34.14 2.81 2.99
N PRO A 95 35.13 2.21 2.28
CA PRO A 95 34.84 1.36 1.13
C PRO A 95 34.00 0.13 1.49
N LEU A 96 34.21 -0.45 2.68
CA LEU A 96 33.43 -1.60 3.12
C LEU A 96 31.99 -1.22 3.46
N ALA A 97 31.75 -0.06 4.10
CA ALA A 97 30.43 0.48 4.37
C ALA A 97 29.69 0.81 3.07
N MET A 98 30.35 1.37 2.06
CA MET A 98 29.78 1.61 0.74
C MET A 98 29.37 0.30 0.05
N LEU A 99 30.28 -0.68 0.00
CA LEU A 99 30.03 -1.97 -0.63
C LEU A 99 28.92 -2.74 0.07
N SER A 100 28.95 -2.80 1.41
CA SER A 100 27.91 -3.48 2.20
C SER A 100 26.56 -2.82 2.02
N THR A 101 26.47 -1.49 1.99
CA THR A 101 25.24 -0.74 1.72
C THR A 101 24.67 -1.10 0.35
N PHE A 102 25.51 -1.09 -0.70
CA PHE A 102 25.11 -1.45 -2.04
C PHE A 102 24.55 -2.87 -2.11
N VAL A 103 25.29 -3.85 -1.59
CA VAL A 103 24.88 -5.25 -1.59
C VAL A 103 23.58 -5.46 -0.80
N LEU A 104 23.50 -4.91 0.41
CA LEU A 104 22.32 -5.03 1.26
C LEU A 104 21.06 -4.43 0.62
N VAL A 105 21.15 -3.25 0.00
CA VAL A 105 20.02 -2.68 -0.72
C VAL A 105 19.62 -3.54 -1.93
N MET A 106 20.60 -4.09 -2.68
CA MET A 106 20.33 -4.96 -3.83
C MET A 106 19.67 -6.29 -3.44
N LEU A 107 19.84 -6.77 -2.19
CA LEU A 107 19.07 -7.93 -1.69
C LEU A 107 17.55 -7.68 -1.68
N GLY A 108 17.12 -6.42 -1.72
CA GLY A 108 15.72 -6.05 -1.91
C GLY A 108 15.10 -6.56 -3.22
N ALA A 109 15.90 -6.86 -4.25
CA ALA A 109 15.46 -7.46 -5.50
C ALA A 109 14.87 -8.88 -5.33
N ILE A 110 15.25 -9.59 -4.26
CA ILE A 110 14.79 -10.95 -3.98
C ILE A 110 13.37 -10.93 -3.38
N GLY A 111 13.00 -9.87 -2.65
CA GLY A 111 11.69 -9.71 -2.06
C GLY A 111 11.70 -8.96 -0.73
N GLN A 112 10.51 -8.60 -0.26
CA GLN A 112 10.31 -7.77 0.93
C GLN A 112 10.99 -8.32 2.19
N ARG A 113 11.00 -9.64 2.38
CA ARG A 113 11.67 -10.29 3.51
C ARG A 113 13.17 -9.93 3.58
N TYR A 114 13.86 -10.09 2.44
CA TYR A 114 15.30 -9.81 2.36
C TYR A 114 15.59 -8.32 2.45
N SER A 115 14.74 -7.48 1.85
CA SER A 115 14.83 -6.01 1.98
C SER A 115 14.74 -5.55 3.43
N THR A 116 13.81 -6.11 4.21
CA THR A 116 13.63 -5.72 5.62
C THR A 116 14.79 -6.19 6.50
N ILE A 117 15.25 -7.44 6.32
CA ILE A 117 16.41 -7.95 7.04
C ILE A 117 17.67 -7.15 6.67
N ALA A 118 17.90 -6.87 5.39
CA ALA A 118 19.02 -6.10 4.90
C ALA A 118 19.04 -4.67 5.46
N PHE A 119 17.87 -4.02 5.52
CA PHE A 119 17.76 -2.70 6.14
C PHE A 119 18.13 -2.72 7.64
N GLY A 120 17.62 -3.70 8.41
CA GLY A 120 17.98 -3.86 9.82
C GLY A 120 19.48 -4.17 10.00
N THR A 121 20.04 -4.99 9.10
CA THR A 121 21.49 -5.32 9.08
C THR A 121 22.34 -4.06 8.85
N LEU A 122 21.94 -3.18 7.92
CA LEU A 122 22.61 -1.93 7.66
C LEU A 122 22.53 -0.99 8.89
N VAL A 123 21.38 -0.92 9.57
CA VAL A 123 21.21 -0.14 10.80
C VAL A 123 22.11 -0.69 11.91
N VAL A 124 22.24 -1.99 12.07
CA VAL A 124 23.12 -2.63 13.06
C VAL A 124 24.60 -2.34 12.79
N SER A 125 25.03 -2.29 11.51
CA SER A 125 26.38 -1.85 11.16
C SER A 125 26.69 -0.47 11.76
N VAL A 126 25.75 0.49 11.62
CA VAL A 126 25.91 1.83 12.18
C VAL A 126 25.82 1.80 13.71
N TYR A 127 24.94 0.99 14.31
CA TYR A 127 24.90 0.84 15.77
C TYR A 127 26.20 0.30 16.36
N ALA A 128 26.81 -0.67 15.69
CA ALA A 128 28.12 -1.18 16.08
C ALA A 128 29.21 -0.11 15.99
N SER A 129 29.14 0.75 14.97
CA SER A 129 30.08 1.88 14.83
C SER A 129 29.88 2.96 15.92
N LEU A 130 28.61 3.25 16.30
CA LEU A 130 28.26 4.21 17.34
C LEU A 130 28.67 3.79 18.76
N THR A 131 28.68 2.47 19.00
CA THR A 131 29.05 1.89 20.32
C THR A 131 30.50 1.41 20.36
N TYR A 132 31.25 1.66 19.27
CA TYR A 132 32.66 1.25 19.22
C TYR A 132 33.52 2.10 20.18
N THR A 133 34.18 1.43 21.12
CA THR A 133 35.20 1.97 22.02
C THR A 133 36.43 1.07 21.94
N PRO A 134 37.61 1.60 21.68
CA PRO A 134 38.83 0.79 21.54
C PRO A 134 39.20 -0.03 22.78
N GLU A 135 38.75 0.43 23.96
CA GLU A 135 39.06 -0.17 25.26
C GLU A 135 38.23 -1.45 25.55
N ILE A 136 37.04 -1.59 24.90
CA ILE A 136 36.15 -2.73 25.12
C ILE A 136 36.42 -3.81 24.07
N PRO A 137 36.47 -5.11 24.43
CA PRO A 137 36.65 -6.19 23.48
C PRO A 137 35.59 -6.14 22.37
N TRP A 138 35.99 -6.29 21.12
CA TRP A 138 35.16 -6.15 19.92
C TRP A 138 33.88 -7.01 19.93
N TYR A 139 33.91 -8.18 20.61
CA TYR A 139 32.76 -9.09 20.68
C TYR A 139 31.68 -8.64 21.67
N HIS A 140 31.99 -7.77 22.63
CA HIS A 140 31.09 -7.41 23.72
C HIS A 140 29.86 -6.67 23.23
N ASN A 141 30.05 -5.58 22.49
CA ASN A 141 28.94 -4.80 21.91
C ASN A 141 28.15 -5.61 20.90
N MET A 142 28.81 -6.47 20.12
CA MET A 142 28.13 -7.41 19.23
C MET A 142 27.20 -8.35 19.99
N LEU A 143 27.69 -8.96 21.08
CA LEU A 143 26.87 -9.87 21.90
C LEU A 143 25.69 -9.16 22.55
N MET A 144 25.85 -7.92 23.03
CA MET A 144 24.74 -7.14 23.60
C MET A 144 23.67 -6.80 22.55
N ILE A 145 24.06 -6.39 21.34
CA ILE A 145 23.12 -6.15 20.24
C ILE A 145 22.36 -7.45 19.88
N LEU A 146 23.08 -8.58 19.79
CA LEU A 146 22.47 -9.88 19.50
C LEU A 146 21.54 -10.36 20.63
N ALA A 147 21.93 -10.14 21.88
CA ALA A 147 21.09 -10.45 23.04
C ALA A 147 19.77 -9.65 23.01
N GLY A 148 19.86 -8.32 22.74
CA GLY A 148 18.67 -7.47 22.59
C GLY A 148 17.76 -7.91 21.46
N ALA A 149 18.32 -8.19 20.27
CA ALA A 149 17.55 -8.67 19.12
C ALA A 149 16.94 -10.07 19.36
N SER A 150 17.66 -10.96 20.02
CA SER A 150 17.16 -12.29 20.40
C SER A 150 16.01 -12.21 21.39
N LEU A 151 16.13 -11.37 22.41
CA LEU A 151 15.10 -11.15 23.42
C LEU A 151 13.82 -10.62 22.75
N TYR A 152 13.93 -9.62 21.87
CA TYR A 152 12.80 -9.14 21.09
C TYR A 152 12.15 -10.23 20.25
N GLY A 153 12.96 -11.03 19.52
CA GLY A 153 12.47 -12.11 18.68
C GLY A 153 11.71 -13.18 19.45
N VAL A 154 12.22 -13.59 20.63
CA VAL A 154 11.59 -14.59 21.50
C VAL A 154 10.25 -14.06 22.04
N VAL A 155 10.23 -12.86 22.62
CA VAL A 155 9.01 -12.25 23.14
C VAL A 155 7.99 -11.99 22.02
N GLY A 156 8.45 -11.57 20.84
CA GLY A 156 7.59 -11.40 19.65
C GLY A 156 6.95 -12.73 19.20
N MET A 157 7.67 -13.85 19.28
CA MET A 157 7.10 -15.18 19.01
C MET A 157 6.08 -15.60 20.07
N LEU A 158 6.33 -15.32 21.35
CA LEU A 158 5.37 -15.61 22.43
C LEU A 158 4.08 -14.82 22.27
N ILE A 159 4.17 -13.53 21.96
CA ILE A 159 2.98 -12.69 21.70
C ILE A 159 2.23 -13.18 20.45
N HIS A 160 2.94 -13.60 19.41
CA HIS A 160 2.30 -14.19 18.23
C HIS A 160 1.55 -15.49 18.54
N LEU A 161 2.04 -16.30 19.46
CA LEU A 161 1.32 -17.50 19.92
C LEU A 161 0.02 -17.14 20.66
N LEU A 162 0.03 -16.06 21.44
CA LEU A 162 -1.16 -15.59 22.17
C LEU A 162 -2.19 -14.93 21.23
N PHE A 163 -1.74 -14.19 20.22
CA PHE A 163 -2.59 -13.40 19.31
C PHE A 163 -2.33 -13.67 17.81
N PRO A 164 -2.47 -14.91 17.33
CA PRO A 164 -2.00 -15.30 16.00
C PRO A 164 -2.72 -14.62 14.84
N ASN A 165 -3.99 -14.23 14.99
CA ASN A 165 -4.85 -13.73 13.91
C ASN A 165 -5.08 -12.22 13.92
N ARG A 166 -4.54 -11.51 14.90
CA ARG A 166 -4.88 -10.10 15.15
C ARG A 166 -4.45 -9.17 14.01
N THR A 167 -3.28 -9.40 13.43
CA THR A 167 -2.78 -8.61 12.30
C THR A 167 -3.66 -8.75 11.07
N VAL A 168 -4.14 -9.96 10.76
CA VAL A 168 -5.06 -10.18 9.62
C VAL A 168 -6.41 -9.51 9.86
N GLN A 169 -6.95 -9.61 11.08
CA GLN A 169 -8.19 -8.95 11.45
C GLN A 169 -8.09 -7.43 11.28
N GLU A 170 -7.00 -6.82 11.72
CA GLU A 170 -6.77 -5.38 11.56
C GLU A 170 -6.63 -4.97 10.09
N ASN A 171 -5.87 -5.74 9.30
CA ASN A 171 -5.72 -5.44 7.87
C ASN A 171 -7.06 -5.58 7.12
N LEU A 172 -7.87 -6.59 7.46
CA LEU A 172 -9.23 -6.72 6.94
C LEU A 172 -10.12 -5.56 7.38
N ALA A 173 -10.05 -5.15 8.65
CA ALA A 173 -10.78 -3.99 9.14
C ALA A 173 -10.42 -2.72 8.36
N LYS A 174 -9.13 -2.47 8.13
CA LYS A 174 -8.66 -1.37 7.28
C LYS A 174 -9.18 -1.47 5.84
N SER A 175 -9.30 -2.68 5.29
CA SER A 175 -9.88 -2.85 3.95
C SER A 175 -11.34 -2.43 3.90
N TYR A 176 -12.14 -2.80 4.90
CA TYR A 176 -13.55 -2.38 4.98
C TYR A 176 -13.71 -0.88 5.31
N GLU A 177 -12.83 -0.29 6.13
CA GLU A 177 -12.78 1.16 6.35
C GLU A 177 -12.47 1.92 5.04
N ALA A 178 -11.53 1.42 4.26
CA ALA A 178 -11.19 2.02 2.98
C ALA A 178 -12.35 1.90 1.97
N ILE A 179 -13.07 0.77 1.94
CA ILE A 179 -14.28 0.60 1.12
C ILE A 179 -15.38 1.54 1.59
N SER A 180 -15.58 1.71 2.90
CA SER A 180 -16.52 2.69 3.45
C SER A 180 -16.23 4.10 2.95
N ALA A 181 -14.96 4.52 3.01
CA ALA A 181 -14.52 5.82 2.48
C ALA A 181 -14.73 5.93 0.96
N TYR A 182 -14.54 4.84 0.21
CA TYR A 182 -14.79 4.79 -1.23
C TYR A 182 -16.28 4.96 -1.55
N LEU A 183 -17.17 4.26 -0.83
CA LEU A 183 -18.63 4.37 -0.99
C LEU A 183 -19.12 5.77 -0.64
N LEU A 184 -18.58 6.40 0.42
CA LEU A 184 -18.86 7.80 0.76
C LEU A 184 -18.37 8.77 -0.32
N ALA A 185 -17.17 8.56 -0.88
CA ALA A 185 -16.70 9.39 -1.99
C ALA A 185 -17.58 9.20 -3.24
N LYS A 186 -18.15 8.00 -3.45
CA LYS A 186 -19.09 7.74 -4.54
C LYS A 186 -20.47 8.35 -4.27
N SER A 187 -20.96 8.34 -3.03
CA SER A 187 -22.25 8.95 -2.68
C SER A 187 -22.29 10.46 -2.96
N ALA A 188 -21.14 11.14 -2.84
CA ALA A 188 -21.02 12.56 -3.15
C ALA A 188 -21.39 12.94 -4.61
N PHE A 189 -21.31 12.00 -5.56
CA PHE A 189 -21.76 12.24 -6.94
C PHE A 189 -23.27 12.33 -7.08
N PHE A 190 -24.01 11.87 -6.08
CA PHE A 190 -25.48 11.96 -6.01
C PHE A 190 -25.95 13.10 -5.10
N ASP A 191 -25.04 13.99 -4.73
CA ASP A 191 -25.37 15.23 -4.01
C ASP A 191 -25.80 16.29 -5.03
N PRO A 192 -27.08 16.72 -5.00
CA PRO A 192 -27.59 17.70 -5.95
C PRO A 192 -27.08 19.13 -5.69
N ASP A 193 -26.57 19.42 -4.50
CA ASP A 193 -26.17 20.76 -4.08
C ASP A 193 -24.70 21.09 -4.41
N ASP A 194 -23.92 20.10 -4.87
CA ASP A 194 -22.48 20.25 -5.16
C ASP A 194 -22.14 19.83 -6.60
N ASP A 195 -21.71 20.80 -7.41
CA ASP A 195 -21.39 20.62 -8.84
C ASP A 195 -19.90 20.39 -9.13
N ASP A 196 -19.01 20.41 -8.11
CA ASP A 196 -17.56 20.24 -8.31
C ASP A 196 -17.17 18.78 -8.64
N LEU A 197 -17.41 18.40 -9.89
CA LEU A 197 -17.11 17.07 -10.40
C LEU A 197 -15.60 16.74 -10.33
N ALA A 198 -14.73 17.72 -10.52
CA ALA A 198 -13.28 17.50 -10.52
C ALA A 198 -12.78 17.13 -9.12
N SER A 199 -13.25 17.81 -8.08
CA SER A 199 -12.94 17.49 -6.68
C SER A 199 -13.46 16.09 -6.31
N LYS A 200 -14.71 15.76 -6.67
CA LYS A 200 -15.34 14.46 -6.44
C LYS A 200 -14.55 13.32 -7.10
N GLN A 201 -14.13 13.50 -8.36
CA GLN A 201 -13.30 12.50 -9.06
C GLN A 201 -11.94 12.30 -8.38
N LYS A 202 -11.29 13.39 -7.94
CA LYS A 202 -10.03 13.32 -7.20
C LYS A 202 -10.20 12.59 -5.87
N ALA A 203 -11.24 12.87 -5.11
CA ALA A 203 -11.56 12.20 -3.85
C ALA A 203 -11.80 10.69 -4.07
N LEU A 204 -12.58 10.32 -5.10
CA LEU A 204 -12.84 8.93 -5.46
C LEU A 204 -11.55 8.19 -5.85
N ALA A 205 -10.67 8.83 -6.62
CA ALA A 205 -9.38 8.28 -7.01
C ALA A 205 -8.46 8.02 -5.80
N GLN A 206 -8.43 8.96 -4.85
CA GLN A 206 -7.68 8.80 -3.61
C GLN A 206 -8.24 7.66 -2.75
N ALA A 207 -9.56 7.58 -2.60
CA ALA A 207 -10.23 6.51 -1.87
C ALA A 207 -9.96 5.13 -2.51
N ASN A 208 -10.01 5.01 -3.85
CA ASN A 208 -9.66 3.77 -4.54
C ASN A 208 -8.21 3.35 -4.29
N SER A 209 -7.28 4.31 -4.31
CA SER A 209 -5.87 4.04 -4.01
C SER A 209 -5.68 3.50 -2.57
N ALA A 210 -6.41 4.06 -1.60
CA ALA A 210 -6.41 3.59 -0.21
C ALA A 210 -6.96 2.15 -0.10
N VAL A 211 -8.04 1.82 -0.82
CA VAL A 211 -8.58 0.44 -0.88
C VAL A 211 -7.55 -0.52 -1.45
N MET A 212 -6.88 -0.16 -2.55
CA MET A 212 -5.86 -1.02 -3.15
C MET A 212 -4.68 -1.28 -2.20
N GLN A 213 -4.21 -0.25 -1.51
CA GLN A 213 -3.14 -0.40 -0.50
C GLN A 213 -3.58 -1.31 0.65
N ALA A 214 -4.80 -1.15 1.16
CA ALA A 214 -5.35 -1.99 2.21
C ALA A 214 -5.49 -3.46 1.75
N PHE A 215 -5.95 -3.69 0.52
CA PHE A 215 -6.05 -5.03 -0.06
C PHE A 215 -4.70 -5.72 -0.23
N VAL A 216 -3.67 -5.00 -0.67
CA VAL A 216 -2.30 -5.55 -0.76
C VAL A 216 -1.79 -5.99 0.61
N GLN A 217 -1.94 -5.16 1.64
CA GLN A 217 -1.54 -5.49 3.01
C GLN A 217 -2.32 -6.69 3.57
N THR A 218 -3.63 -6.71 3.36
CA THR A 218 -4.49 -7.83 3.79
C THR A 218 -4.12 -9.12 3.07
N ARG A 219 -3.89 -9.05 1.78
CA ARG A 219 -3.46 -10.18 0.95
C ARG A 219 -2.17 -10.79 1.48
N VAL A 220 -1.14 -9.98 1.67
CA VAL A 220 0.16 -10.44 2.17
C VAL A 220 0.00 -11.15 3.52
N SER A 221 -0.68 -10.53 4.48
CA SER A 221 -0.86 -11.10 5.82
C SER A 221 -1.74 -12.37 5.82
N LEU A 222 -2.72 -12.47 4.93
CA LEU A 222 -3.63 -13.62 4.82
C LEU A 222 -2.96 -14.82 4.14
N PHE A 223 -2.26 -14.61 3.03
CA PHE A 223 -1.66 -15.70 2.23
C PHE A 223 -0.45 -16.33 2.87
N TYR A 224 0.36 -15.61 3.64
CA TYR A 224 1.43 -16.22 4.44
C TYR A 224 0.91 -17.27 5.43
N ARG A 225 -0.34 -17.16 5.87
CA ARG A 225 -0.96 -18.12 6.81
C ARG A 225 -1.61 -19.31 6.12
N LEU A 226 -2.17 -19.11 4.92
CA LEU A 226 -2.78 -20.18 4.14
C LEU A 226 -1.77 -21.21 3.60
N GLN A 227 -0.50 -20.86 3.50
CA GLN A 227 0.51 -21.75 2.92
C GLN A 227 0.75 -23.04 3.70
N ARG A 228 0.36 -23.15 4.96
CA ARG A 228 0.70 -24.26 5.82
C ARG A 228 -0.46 -24.96 6.52
N ASP A 229 -1.62 -24.31 6.65
CA ASP A 229 -2.71 -24.84 7.46
C ASP A 229 -4.09 -24.63 6.82
N ASN A 230 -4.42 -25.54 5.89
CA ASN A 230 -5.70 -25.54 5.18
C ASN A 230 -6.92 -25.92 6.09
N ARG A 231 -6.70 -26.23 7.37
CA ARG A 231 -7.71 -26.78 8.28
C ARG A 231 -8.23 -25.79 9.31
N GLN A 232 -7.69 -24.56 9.39
CA GLN A 232 -8.18 -23.58 10.37
C GLN A 232 -9.42 -22.86 9.86
N THR A 233 -10.58 -23.23 10.38
CA THR A 233 -11.89 -22.59 10.14
C THR A 233 -11.85 -21.04 10.28
N ARG A 234 -11.03 -20.51 11.18
CA ARG A 234 -10.86 -19.05 11.35
C ARG A 234 -10.18 -18.38 10.17
N THR A 235 -9.16 -18.99 9.57
CA THR A 235 -8.47 -18.43 8.39
C THR A 235 -9.39 -18.46 7.17
N GLN A 236 -10.20 -19.50 7.03
CA GLN A 236 -11.22 -19.63 5.98
C GLN A 236 -12.31 -18.56 6.11
N LYS A 237 -12.74 -18.26 7.35
CA LYS A 237 -13.67 -17.16 7.61
C LYS A 237 -13.10 -15.80 7.20
N MET A 238 -11.82 -15.55 7.45
CA MET A 238 -11.13 -14.32 7.02
C MET A 238 -11.00 -14.20 5.51
N LEU A 239 -10.79 -15.32 4.79
CA LEU A 239 -10.82 -15.35 3.32
C LEU A 239 -12.18 -14.92 2.77
N ARG A 240 -13.26 -15.37 3.37
CA ARG A 240 -14.60 -14.98 2.97
C ARG A 240 -14.78 -13.46 3.09
N TYR A 241 -14.41 -12.86 4.24
CA TYR A 241 -14.44 -11.41 4.39
C TYR A 241 -13.62 -10.69 3.31
N TYR A 242 -12.45 -11.22 2.97
CA TYR A 242 -11.58 -10.63 1.94
C TYR A 242 -12.22 -10.67 0.55
N PHE A 243 -12.82 -11.81 0.16
CA PHE A 243 -13.50 -11.92 -1.14
C PHE A 243 -14.76 -11.07 -1.20
N THR A 244 -15.58 -11.06 -0.15
CA THR A 244 -16.75 -10.17 -0.07
C THR A 244 -16.34 -8.70 -0.20
N ALA A 245 -15.25 -8.28 0.43
CA ALA A 245 -14.71 -6.92 0.27
C ALA A 245 -14.33 -6.61 -1.18
N GLN A 246 -13.70 -7.57 -1.89
CA GLN A 246 -13.35 -7.41 -3.30
C GLN A 246 -14.60 -7.33 -4.20
N ASP A 247 -15.61 -8.13 -3.92
CA ASP A 247 -16.84 -8.17 -4.71
C ASP A 247 -17.68 -6.89 -4.47
N ILE A 248 -17.70 -6.35 -3.25
CA ILE A 248 -18.31 -5.05 -2.95
C ILE A 248 -17.60 -3.95 -3.76
N LEU A 249 -16.26 -3.91 -3.77
CA LEU A 249 -15.52 -2.92 -4.55
C LEU A 249 -15.80 -3.03 -6.04
N GLU A 250 -15.88 -4.24 -6.60
CA GLU A 250 -16.20 -4.46 -8.02
C GLU A 250 -17.51 -3.80 -8.40
N ARG A 251 -18.56 -4.07 -7.62
CA ARG A 251 -19.88 -3.50 -7.85
C ARG A 251 -19.92 -2.00 -7.60
N ALA A 252 -19.23 -1.54 -6.56
CA ALA A 252 -19.10 -0.13 -6.26
C ALA A 252 -18.30 0.64 -7.33
N SER A 253 -17.31 0.02 -7.98
CA SER A 253 -16.51 0.66 -9.03
C SER A 253 -17.19 0.72 -10.39
N SER A 254 -18.24 -0.12 -10.63
CA SER A 254 -18.98 -0.09 -11.88
C SER A 254 -19.72 1.24 -12.08
N SER A 255 -19.67 1.76 -13.30
CA SER A 255 -20.37 3.00 -13.72
C SER A 255 -21.12 2.74 -15.01
N HIS A 256 -22.42 3.02 -15.01
CA HIS A 256 -23.32 2.77 -16.13
C HIS A 256 -23.73 4.05 -16.88
N TYR A 257 -23.14 5.20 -16.51
CA TYR A 257 -23.56 6.52 -16.97
C TYR A 257 -22.42 7.53 -16.94
N ARG A 258 -22.61 8.63 -17.66
CA ARG A 258 -21.80 9.84 -17.49
C ARG A 258 -22.38 10.68 -16.35
N TYR A 259 -21.56 11.09 -15.39
CA TYR A 259 -22.03 11.85 -14.22
C TYR A 259 -22.76 13.15 -14.58
N GLN A 260 -22.38 13.80 -15.68
CA GLN A 260 -23.09 14.99 -16.18
C GLN A 260 -24.51 14.67 -16.65
N GLU A 261 -24.73 13.56 -17.35
CA GLU A 261 -26.05 13.11 -17.78
C GLU A 261 -26.94 12.73 -16.58
N LEU A 262 -26.34 12.11 -15.56
CA LEU A 262 -27.03 11.76 -14.32
C LEU A 262 -27.62 13.02 -13.66
N PHE A 263 -26.81 14.05 -13.48
CA PHE A 263 -27.26 15.31 -12.89
C PHE A 263 -28.40 15.94 -13.68
N GLN A 264 -28.25 16.04 -15.01
CA GLN A 264 -29.27 16.63 -15.88
C GLN A 264 -30.62 15.90 -15.86
N GLN A 265 -30.61 14.57 -15.74
CA GLN A 265 -31.83 13.74 -15.80
C GLN A 265 -32.50 13.56 -14.43
N LEU A 266 -31.76 13.51 -13.34
CA LEU A 266 -32.25 13.17 -12.01
C LEU A 266 -32.33 14.35 -11.03
N HIS A 267 -31.78 15.51 -11.37
CA HIS A 267 -31.70 16.66 -10.46
C HIS A 267 -33.06 17.06 -9.84
N GLN A 268 -34.15 16.93 -10.60
CA GLN A 268 -35.48 17.28 -10.13
C GLN A 268 -36.24 16.11 -9.48
N SER A 269 -35.60 14.95 -9.28
CA SER A 269 -36.23 13.78 -8.69
C SER A 269 -35.67 13.44 -7.31
N ASP A 270 -36.47 12.74 -6.49
CA ASP A 270 -36.03 12.20 -5.20
C ASP A 270 -35.00 11.06 -5.34
N LEU A 271 -34.79 10.55 -6.57
CA LEU A 271 -33.87 9.44 -6.85
C LEU A 271 -32.42 9.76 -6.47
N MET A 272 -31.95 11.01 -6.68
CA MET A 272 -30.61 11.43 -6.28
C MET A 272 -30.38 11.18 -4.78
N PHE A 273 -31.25 11.70 -3.93
CA PHE A 273 -31.17 11.51 -2.48
C PHE A 273 -31.29 10.06 -2.06
N ARG A 274 -32.10 9.26 -2.75
CA ARG A 274 -32.24 7.84 -2.44
C ARG A 274 -31.01 7.05 -2.79
N PHE A 275 -30.39 7.31 -3.94
CA PHE A 275 -29.08 6.71 -4.31
C PHE A 275 -27.99 7.09 -3.32
N GLN A 276 -27.87 8.37 -2.99
CA GLN A 276 -26.94 8.87 -1.98
C GLN A 276 -27.14 8.17 -0.65
N ARG A 277 -28.39 8.11 -0.17
CA ARG A 277 -28.73 7.48 1.12
C ARG A 277 -28.40 6.00 1.20
N VAL A 278 -28.65 5.24 0.14
CA VAL A 278 -28.30 3.81 0.09
C VAL A 278 -26.78 3.64 0.16
N LEU A 279 -26.01 4.41 -0.63
CA LEU A 279 -24.54 4.36 -0.61
C LEU A 279 -23.96 4.72 0.77
N GLU A 280 -24.51 5.74 1.45
CA GLU A 280 -24.11 6.11 2.80
C GLU A 280 -24.38 5.00 3.82
N LEU A 281 -25.55 4.36 3.76
CA LEU A 281 -25.89 3.24 4.65
C LEU A 281 -25.01 2.03 4.41
N GLN A 282 -24.66 1.73 3.15
CA GLN A 282 -23.72 0.69 2.80
C GLN A 282 -22.30 1.01 3.27
N ALA A 283 -21.88 2.28 3.19
CA ALA A 283 -20.62 2.73 3.76
C ALA A 283 -20.60 2.57 5.29
N GLN A 284 -21.69 2.93 5.98
CA GLN A 284 -21.84 2.72 7.43
C GLN A 284 -21.79 1.23 7.79
N ALA A 285 -22.44 0.35 7.00
CA ALA A 285 -22.38 -1.09 7.19
C ALA A 285 -20.95 -1.63 7.04
N CYS A 286 -20.19 -1.17 6.03
CA CYS A 286 -18.77 -1.52 5.90
C CYS A 286 -17.95 -1.06 7.12
N GLN A 287 -18.22 0.13 7.65
CA GLN A 287 -17.58 0.63 8.87
C GLN A 287 -17.92 -0.23 10.09
N GLN A 288 -19.16 -0.71 10.20
CA GLN A 288 -19.58 -1.63 11.26
C GLN A 288 -18.89 -3.00 11.13
N VAL A 289 -18.73 -3.53 9.90
CA VAL A 289 -17.94 -4.75 9.65
C VAL A 289 -16.49 -4.55 10.09
N ALA A 290 -15.89 -3.42 9.75
CA ALA A 290 -14.52 -3.09 10.17
C ALA A 290 -14.39 -3.07 11.70
N THR A 291 -15.34 -2.44 12.39
CA THR A 291 -15.40 -2.38 13.84
C THR A 291 -15.56 -3.78 14.46
N ALA A 292 -16.47 -4.59 13.93
CA ALA A 292 -16.69 -5.96 14.38
C ALA A 292 -15.43 -6.83 14.21
N LEU A 293 -14.71 -6.70 13.09
CA LEU A 293 -13.43 -7.39 12.85
C LEU A 293 -12.35 -6.93 13.82
N ARG A 294 -12.24 -5.60 14.08
CA ARG A 294 -11.25 -5.02 14.99
C ARG A 294 -11.45 -5.47 16.43
N TYR A 295 -12.69 -5.55 16.90
CA TYR A 295 -12.99 -5.96 18.26
C TYR A 295 -13.31 -7.45 18.42
N ALA A 296 -13.22 -8.24 17.34
CA ALA A 296 -13.58 -9.65 17.29
C ALA A 296 -15.05 -9.89 17.77
N GLU A 297 -15.92 -8.96 17.43
CA GLU A 297 -17.38 -9.05 17.67
C GLU A 297 -18.09 -9.66 16.46
N ARG A 298 -19.33 -10.09 16.66
CA ARG A 298 -20.16 -10.57 15.57
C ARG A 298 -20.80 -9.36 14.89
N TYR A 299 -20.64 -9.26 13.56
CA TYR A 299 -21.36 -8.25 12.77
C TYR A 299 -22.85 -8.57 12.77
N GLN A 300 -23.67 -7.54 12.95
CA GLN A 300 -25.13 -7.58 12.82
C GLN A 300 -25.53 -6.59 11.76
N HIS A 301 -26.20 -7.08 10.71
CA HIS A 301 -26.63 -6.23 9.61
C HIS A 301 -27.83 -5.38 10.01
N SER A 302 -27.79 -4.09 9.68
CA SER A 302 -28.86 -3.15 10.03
C SER A 302 -30.02 -3.25 9.02
N PRO A 303 -31.27 -3.44 9.45
CA PRO A 303 -32.42 -3.46 8.53
C PRO A 303 -32.70 -2.12 7.85
N ARG A 304 -31.97 -1.05 8.22
CA ARG A 304 -32.11 0.27 7.59
C ARG A 304 -31.63 0.28 6.14
N GLY A 305 -30.57 -0.48 5.82
CA GLY A 305 -30.05 -0.59 4.46
C GLY A 305 -31.08 -1.23 3.53
N GLU A 306 -31.67 -2.34 3.96
CA GLU A 306 -32.70 -3.04 3.18
C GLU A 306 -33.95 -2.17 2.96
N LYS A 307 -34.42 -1.46 4.00
CA LYS A 307 -35.55 -0.52 3.90
C LYS A 307 -35.26 0.63 2.94
N ALA A 308 -34.05 1.20 2.98
CA ALA A 308 -33.65 2.27 2.07
C ALA A 308 -33.58 1.75 0.62
N MET A 309 -33.07 0.53 0.42
CA MET A 309 -33.02 -0.13 -0.89
C MET A 309 -34.43 -0.38 -1.45
N GLN A 310 -35.35 -0.86 -0.62
CA GLN A 310 -36.75 -1.02 -1.01
C GLN A 310 -37.38 0.34 -1.41
N GLY A 311 -37.13 1.39 -0.63
CA GLY A 311 -37.59 2.72 -0.92
C GLY A 311 -37.04 3.27 -2.25
N LEU A 312 -35.77 2.97 -2.56
CA LEU A 312 -35.17 3.35 -3.85
C LEU A 312 -35.86 2.62 -5.01
N LEU A 313 -36.09 1.30 -4.89
CA LEU A 313 -36.74 0.51 -5.94
C LEU A 313 -38.17 0.96 -6.19
N ASN A 314 -38.93 1.23 -5.13
CA ASN A 314 -40.32 1.73 -5.25
C ASN A 314 -40.37 3.12 -5.93
N SER A 315 -39.46 4.02 -5.58
CA SER A 315 -39.37 5.34 -6.23
C SER A 315 -38.97 5.21 -7.71
N LEU A 316 -38.03 4.29 -8.01
CA LEU A 316 -37.61 4.06 -9.39
C LEU A 316 -38.75 3.53 -10.24
N SER A 317 -39.55 2.56 -9.74
CA SER A 317 -40.73 2.04 -10.41
C SER A 317 -41.75 3.14 -10.65
N TYR A 318 -42.02 4.00 -9.66
CA TYR A 318 -42.92 5.13 -9.80
C TYR A 318 -42.48 6.10 -10.90
N HIS A 319 -41.21 6.49 -10.94
CA HIS A 319 -40.70 7.39 -11.98
C HIS A 319 -40.66 6.72 -13.38
N GLN A 320 -40.49 5.40 -13.43
CA GLN A 320 -40.56 4.64 -14.66
C GLN A 320 -42.00 4.67 -15.26
N GLU A 321 -43.01 4.55 -14.42
CA GLU A 321 -44.42 4.66 -14.82
C GLU A 321 -44.77 6.09 -15.29
N GLN A 322 -44.05 7.13 -14.73
CA GLN A 322 -44.19 8.52 -15.14
C GLN A 322 -43.40 8.88 -16.41
N GLY A 323 -42.78 7.91 -17.08
CA GLY A 323 -42.07 8.10 -18.34
C GLY A 323 -40.62 8.57 -18.20
N LEU A 324 -39.92 8.19 -17.12
CA LEU A 324 -38.49 8.46 -16.96
C LEU A 324 -37.70 7.87 -18.12
N LYS A 325 -37.01 8.73 -18.88
CA LYS A 325 -36.17 8.29 -20.00
C LYS A 325 -34.99 7.45 -19.50
N ASN A 326 -34.67 6.37 -20.24
CA ASN A 326 -33.55 5.48 -19.93
C ASN A 326 -33.67 4.78 -18.54
N ALA A 327 -34.87 4.47 -18.08
CA ALA A 327 -35.14 3.86 -16.78
C ALA A 327 -34.29 2.63 -16.48
N TYR A 328 -33.98 1.80 -17.50
CA TYR A 328 -33.12 0.63 -17.41
C TYR A 328 -31.70 0.92 -16.89
N ARG A 329 -31.14 2.12 -17.17
CA ARG A 329 -29.82 2.53 -16.63
C ARG A 329 -29.85 2.69 -15.12
N TRP A 330 -30.88 3.31 -14.61
CA TRP A 330 -31.08 3.55 -13.19
C TRP A 330 -31.38 2.26 -12.45
N GLN A 331 -32.11 1.36 -13.12
CA GLN A 331 -32.38 0.01 -12.63
C GLN A 331 -31.09 -0.80 -12.48
N SER A 332 -30.16 -0.70 -13.44
CA SER A 332 -28.85 -1.34 -13.36
C SER A 332 -28.00 -0.87 -12.17
N ILE A 333 -28.05 0.44 -11.88
CA ILE A 333 -27.35 1.00 -10.70
C ILE A 333 -28.01 0.46 -9.43
N ALA A 334 -29.34 0.51 -9.35
CA ALA A 334 -30.08 0.02 -8.21
C ALA A 334 -29.81 -1.48 -7.96
N GLU A 335 -29.72 -2.31 -9.02
CA GLU A 335 -29.39 -3.73 -8.89
C GLU A 335 -27.94 -3.97 -8.38
N ASN A 336 -26.99 -3.13 -8.81
CA ASN A 336 -25.64 -3.20 -8.24
C ASN A 336 -25.62 -2.87 -6.74
N LEU A 337 -26.36 -1.83 -6.33
CA LEU A 337 -26.48 -1.47 -4.90
C LEU A 337 -27.22 -2.57 -4.12
N ARG A 338 -28.27 -3.16 -4.70
CA ARG A 338 -28.99 -4.29 -4.11
C ARG A 338 -28.09 -5.50 -3.91
N ASN A 339 -27.19 -5.77 -4.85
CA ASN A 339 -26.22 -6.84 -4.73
C ASN A 339 -25.17 -6.57 -3.67
N ILE A 340 -24.73 -5.30 -3.48
CA ILE A 340 -23.85 -4.91 -2.36
C ILE A 340 -24.58 -5.15 -1.04
N GLU A 341 -25.84 -4.72 -0.93
CA GLU A 341 -26.66 -4.93 0.27
C GLU A 341 -26.80 -6.40 0.64
N ARG A 342 -27.08 -7.24 -0.37
CA ARG A 342 -27.15 -8.70 -0.21
C ARG A 342 -25.83 -9.30 0.26
N GLN A 343 -24.69 -8.84 -0.27
CA GLN A 343 -23.36 -9.30 0.17
C GLN A 343 -23.07 -8.90 1.62
N LEU A 344 -23.45 -7.70 2.04
CA LEU A 344 -23.31 -7.23 3.41
C LEU A 344 -24.20 -8.04 4.36
N SER A 345 -25.43 -8.33 4.00
CA SER A 345 -26.34 -9.17 4.81
C SER A 345 -25.84 -10.63 4.92
N GLN A 346 -25.24 -11.17 3.85
CA GLN A 346 -24.65 -12.52 3.85
C GLN A 346 -23.44 -12.67 4.78
N ILE A 347 -22.76 -11.58 5.15
CA ILE A 347 -21.66 -11.62 6.13
C ILE A 347 -22.18 -12.09 7.50
N GLU A 348 -23.42 -11.74 7.85
CA GLU A 348 -24.04 -12.16 9.12
C GLU A 348 -24.38 -13.66 9.16
N GLN A 349 -24.71 -14.25 7.99
CA GLN A 349 -25.16 -15.64 7.89
C GLN A 349 -23.95 -16.60 7.90
N ASP A 350 -23.74 -17.31 9.00
CA ASP A 350 -22.62 -18.26 9.19
C ASP A 350 -22.71 -19.53 8.29
N GLY A 351 -23.79 -19.70 7.49
CA GLY A 351 -24.14 -20.96 6.78
C GLY A 351 -23.43 -21.26 5.44
N MET A 352 -22.59 -20.38 4.90
CA MET A 352 -21.91 -20.56 3.59
C MET A 352 -20.43 -20.99 3.71
N GLU A 353 -20.06 -21.73 4.75
CA GLU A 353 -18.66 -22.11 4.98
C GLU A 353 -18.09 -23.04 3.89
N THR A 354 -18.87 -23.94 3.31
CA THR A 354 -18.38 -25.01 2.41
C THR A 354 -17.93 -24.46 1.05
N GLN A 355 -18.69 -23.56 0.42
CA GLN A 355 -18.31 -22.95 -0.86
C GLN A 355 -17.12 -22.00 -0.74
N ALA A 356 -17.05 -21.22 0.34
CA ALA A 356 -15.91 -20.33 0.59
C ALA A 356 -14.61 -21.11 0.82
N VAL A 357 -14.71 -22.32 1.36
CA VAL A 357 -13.55 -23.23 1.57
C VAL A 357 -13.03 -23.77 0.24
N GLU A 358 -13.90 -24.20 -0.66
CA GLU A 358 -13.51 -24.73 -1.99
C GLU A 358 -12.91 -23.63 -2.86
N ILE A 359 -13.54 -22.46 -2.92
CA ILE A 359 -13.03 -21.28 -3.62
C ILE A 359 -11.71 -20.83 -2.99
N GLY A 360 -11.62 -20.78 -1.67
CA GLY A 360 -10.40 -20.44 -0.94
C GLY A 360 -9.25 -21.41 -1.20
N ASN A 361 -9.52 -22.70 -1.27
CA ASN A 361 -8.51 -23.73 -1.56
C ASN A 361 -8.07 -23.70 -3.04
N ALA A 362 -8.99 -23.54 -3.96
CA ALA A 362 -8.72 -23.36 -5.39
C ALA A 362 -7.91 -22.08 -5.61
N PHE A 363 -8.30 -20.96 -4.97
CA PHE A 363 -7.62 -19.70 -5.02
C PHE A 363 -6.22 -19.78 -4.39
N ALA A 364 -6.06 -20.41 -3.23
CA ALA A 364 -4.76 -20.59 -2.59
C ALA A 364 -3.83 -21.48 -3.44
N LYS A 365 -4.35 -22.51 -4.10
CA LYS A 365 -3.59 -23.39 -4.98
C LYS A 365 -3.17 -22.69 -6.27
N SER A 366 -4.06 -21.97 -6.90
CA SER A 366 -3.83 -21.21 -8.13
C SER A 366 -3.00 -19.95 -7.87
N TYR A 367 -3.21 -19.29 -6.73
CA TYR A 367 -2.41 -18.17 -6.28
C TYR A 367 -0.98 -18.58 -5.94
N ARG A 368 -0.76 -19.78 -5.37
CA ARG A 368 0.60 -20.35 -5.21
C ARG A 368 1.32 -20.46 -6.56
N LEU A 369 0.61 -20.81 -7.61
CA LEU A 369 1.18 -20.92 -8.96
C LEU A 369 1.51 -19.52 -9.53
N SER A 370 0.58 -18.58 -9.42
CA SER A 370 0.75 -17.18 -9.88
C SER A 370 1.77 -16.43 -9.02
N TYR A 371 1.79 -16.66 -7.71
CA TYR A 371 2.75 -16.04 -6.79
C TYR A 371 4.18 -16.58 -6.99
N ARG A 372 4.34 -17.82 -7.41
CA ARG A 372 5.63 -18.35 -7.89
C ARG A 372 6.08 -17.70 -9.19
N LEU A 373 5.14 -17.26 -10.03
CA LEU A 373 5.40 -16.62 -11.31
C LEU A 373 5.61 -15.09 -11.18
N THR A 374 4.99 -14.44 -10.20
CA THR A 374 5.11 -12.98 -9.93
C THR A 374 6.16 -12.60 -8.88
N ALA A 375 6.98 -13.53 -8.44
CA ALA A 375 8.31 -13.34 -7.81
C ALA A 375 8.43 -12.35 -6.63
N GLU A 376 7.51 -12.35 -5.67
CA GLU A 376 7.83 -11.70 -4.38
C GLU A 376 8.61 -12.61 -3.41
N ASN A 377 8.78 -13.91 -3.70
CA ASN A 377 9.63 -14.83 -2.95
C ASN A 377 10.35 -15.78 -3.92
N VAL A 378 11.43 -15.33 -4.47
CA VAL A 378 12.33 -16.13 -5.29
C VAL A 378 12.96 -17.19 -4.40
N SER A 379 12.65 -18.46 -4.63
CA SER A 379 13.26 -19.59 -3.93
C SER A 379 14.36 -20.25 -4.77
N GLY A 380 15.47 -20.56 -4.13
CA GLY A 380 16.64 -21.14 -4.77
C GLY A 380 17.72 -20.11 -5.11
N LEU A 381 18.98 -20.41 -4.77
CA LEU A 381 20.12 -19.50 -4.92
C LEU A 381 20.29 -18.99 -6.37
N ARG A 382 20.08 -19.86 -7.36
CA ARG A 382 20.16 -19.48 -8.78
C ARG A 382 19.12 -18.44 -9.17
N ASN A 383 17.88 -18.61 -8.72
CA ASN A 383 16.80 -17.68 -9.01
C ASN A 383 16.99 -16.35 -8.25
N MET A 384 17.51 -16.39 -7.02
CA MET A 384 17.86 -15.19 -6.25
C MET A 384 18.94 -14.38 -6.96
N TRP A 385 19.98 -15.03 -7.44
CA TRP A 385 21.03 -14.38 -8.22
C TRP A 385 20.49 -13.77 -9.52
N GLN A 386 19.63 -14.49 -10.22
CA GLN A 386 19.00 -14.02 -11.44
C GLN A 386 18.11 -12.80 -11.18
N ALA A 387 17.36 -12.77 -10.07
CA ALA A 387 16.56 -11.63 -9.65
C ALA A 387 17.44 -10.39 -9.40
N ILE A 388 18.56 -10.54 -8.68
CA ILE A 388 19.51 -9.45 -8.47
C ILE A 388 20.08 -8.97 -9.80
N ARG A 389 20.55 -9.88 -10.67
CA ARG A 389 21.13 -9.55 -11.97
C ARG A 389 20.15 -8.78 -12.87
N ASN A 390 18.88 -9.19 -12.89
CA ASN A 390 17.85 -8.51 -13.69
C ASN A 390 17.59 -7.07 -13.22
N HIS A 391 17.86 -6.76 -11.94
CA HIS A 391 17.74 -5.42 -11.40
C HIS A 391 19.04 -4.60 -11.45
N CYS A 392 20.17 -5.19 -11.85
CA CYS A 392 21.45 -4.49 -12.03
C CYS A 392 21.48 -3.67 -13.31
N THR A 393 20.50 -2.80 -13.51
CA THR A 393 20.39 -1.91 -14.67
C THR A 393 20.06 -0.50 -14.19
N LEU A 394 20.54 0.53 -14.89
CA LEU A 394 20.25 1.93 -14.56
C LEU A 394 18.76 2.27 -14.68
N SER A 395 18.00 1.49 -15.44
CA SER A 395 16.54 1.62 -15.50
C SER A 395 15.84 1.18 -14.21
N SER A 396 16.48 0.33 -13.39
CA SER A 396 15.93 -0.15 -12.13
C SER A 396 15.99 0.93 -11.04
N GLN A 397 14.83 1.26 -10.45
CA GLN A 397 14.75 2.16 -9.31
C GLN A 397 15.57 1.67 -8.10
N LEU A 398 15.57 0.35 -7.87
CA LEU A 398 16.30 -0.26 -6.78
C LEU A 398 17.82 -0.07 -6.95
N PHE A 399 18.34 -0.28 -8.16
CA PHE A 399 19.76 -0.12 -8.47
C PHE A 399 20.21 1.34 -8.32
N ARG A 400 19.45 2.30 -8.85
CA ARG A 400 19.72 3.73 -8.65
C ARG A 400 19.73 4.11 -7.18
N HIS A 401 18.78 3.57 -6.40
CA HIS A 401 18.74 3.80 -4.95
C HIS A 401 19.93 3.17 -4.23
N ALA A 402 20.36 1.97 -4.62
CA ALA A 402 21.53 1.31 -4.05
C ALA A 402 22.81 2.12 -4.26
N ILE A 403 23.05 2.60 -5.49
CA ILE A 403 24.20 3.48 -5.78
C ILE A 403 24.11 4.76 -4.95
N ARG A 404 22.95 5.42 -4.97
CA ARG A 404 22.73 6.68 -4.26
C ARG A 404 23.03 6.55 -2.76
N LEU A 405 22.44 5.54 -2.12
CA LEU A 405 22.61 5.32 -0.68
C LEU A 405 24.06 4.94 -0.34
N SER A 406 24.70 4.11 -1.17
CA SER A 406 26.10 3.75 -1.01
C SER A 406 27.03 4.98 -1.07
N VAL A 407 26.83 5.87 -2.04
CA VAL A 407 27.60 7.12 -2.15
C VAL A 407 27.35 8.03 -0.95
N VAL A 408 26.11 8.19 -0.51
CA VAL A 408 25.76 8.99 0.67
C VAL A 408 26.44 8.45 1.93
N VAL A 409 26.41 7.13 2.14
CA VAL A 409 27.08 6.48 3.27
C VAL A 409 28.59 6.70 3.21
N GLY A 410 29.20 6.63 2.01
CA GLY A 410 30.61 6.92 1.82
C GLY A 410 30.96 8.37 2.18
N ILE A 411 30.18 9.35 1.69
CA ILE A 411 30.39 10.77 2.01
C ILE A 411 30.20 11.02 3.51
N CYS A 412 29.13 10.48 4.12
CA CYS A 412 28.91 10.59 5.56
C CYS A 412 30.07 9.98 6.36
N GLY A 413 30.57 8.79 5.95
CA GLY A 413 31.71 8.13 6.58
C GLY A 413 33.02 8.94 6.48
N LEU A 414 33.24 9.66 5.36
CA LEU A 414 34.38 10.56 5.17
C LEU A 414 34.27 11.81 6.03
N LEU A 415 33.08 12.34 6.27
CA LEU A 415 32.91 13.55 7.09
C LEU A 415 33.27 13.32 8.55
N VAL A 416 33.09 12.12 9.10
CA VAL A 416 33.41 11.83 10.52
C VAL A 416 34.90 12.12 10.83
N PRO A 417 35.88 11.54 10.13
CA PRO A 417 37.29 11.83 10.39
C PRO A 417 37.73 13.24 9.93
N ILE A 418 37.14 13.78 8.84
CA ILE A 418 37.48 15.11 8.33
C ILE A 418 37.10 16.22 9.34
N LEU A 419 35.91 16.10 9.93
CA LEU A 419 35.40 17.02 10.93
C LEU A 419 35.87 16.68 12.35
N GLN A 420 36.72 15.66 12.49
CA GLN A 420 37.26 15.17 13.79
C GLN A 420 36.13 14.87 14.79
N LEU A 421 35.02 14.33 14.30
CA LEU A 421 33.91 13.91 15.14
C LEU A 421 34.26 12.55 15.80
N ASP A 422 33.99 12.45 17.08
CA ASP A 422 34.12 11.20 17.82
C ASP A 422 33.19 10.08 17.24
N SER A 423 33.19 8.88 17.83
CA SER A 423 32.30 7.78 17.44
C SER A 423 30.83 8.21 17.35
N LYS A 424 30.41 9.24 18.05
CA LYS A 424 29.09 9.86 17.98
C LYS A 424 28.76 10.45 16.59
N GLY A 425 29.75 10.87 15.78
CA GLY A 425 29.56 11.37 14.41
C GLY A 425 28.95 10.38 13.45
N TYR A 426 28.98 9.08 13.74
CA TYR A 426 28.29 8.06 12.93
C TYR A 426 26.75 8.16 12.93
N TRP A 427 26.14 9.05 13.75
CA TRP A 427 24.74 9.41 13.66
C TRP A 427 24.36 10.06 12.32
N ILE A 428 25.31 10.71 11.63
CA ILE A 428 25.11 11.24 10.28
C ILE A 428 24.67 10.13 9.33
N LEU A 429 25.37 8.97 9.39
CA LEU A 429 25.06 7.80 8.55
C LEU A 429 23.65 7.29 8.83
N LEU A 430 23.30 7.14 10.11
CA LEU A 430 21.99 6.66 10.51
C LEU A 430 20.88 7.59 10.01
N THR A 431 21.06 8.89 10.15
CA THR A 431 20.11 9.90 9.67
C THR A 431 19.96 9.82 8.16
N ALA A 432 21.05 9.72 7.43
CA ALA A 432 21.05 9.61 5.97
C ALA A 432 20.35 8.34 5.49
N ILE A 433 20.60 7.18 6.13
CA ILE A 433 19.96 5.88 5.79
C ILE A 433 18.44 5.94 6.01
N PHE A 434 17.96 6.53 7.09
CA PHE A 434 16.53 6.63 7.38
C PHE A 434 15.80 7.64 6.49
N VAL A 435 16.46 8.75 6.14
CA VAL A 435 15.86 9.87 5.37
C VAL A 435 15.91 9.59 3.86
N CYS A 436 17.02 9.05 3.34
CA CYS A 436 17.19 8.79 1.92
C CYS A 436 16.24 7.66 1.47
N GLN A 437 15.22 8.05 0.73
CA GLN A 437 14.24 7.12 0.15
C GLN A 437 14.45 6.99 -1.36
N PRO A 438 13.88 5.94 -2.00
CA PRO A 438 13.98 5.79 -3.44
C PRO A 438 13.44 7.00 -4.23
N ASN A 439 12.41 7.71 -3.71
CA ASN A 439 11.76 8.83 -4.40
C ASN A 439 12.03 10.17 -3.69
N TYR A 440 12.05 11.26 -4.45
CA TYR A 440 12.19 12.63 -3.96
C TYR A 440 11.10 13.01 -2.95
N THR A 441 9.82 12.78 -3.28
CA THR A 441 8.67 13.13 -2.43
C THR A 441 8.74 12.48 -1.05
N ALA A 442 9.06 11.18 -1.01
CA ALA A 442 9.20 10.44 0.25
C ALA A 442 10.40 10.94 1.06
N THR A 443 11.53 11.25 0.41
CA THR A 443 12.73 11.82 1.05
C THR A 443 12.43 13.19 1.65
N LYS A 444 11.81 14.11 0.88
CA LYS A 444 11.45 15.45 1.36
C LYS A 444 10.53 15.40 2.58
N LYS A 445 9.50 14.54 2.54
CA LYS A 445 8.60 14.36 3.68
C LYS A 445 9.33 13.86 4.92
N ARG A 446 10.18 12.83 4.78
CA ARG A 446 10.96 12.27 5.89
C ARG A 446 12.01 13.25 6.43
N LEU A 447 12.63 14.03 5.56
CA LEU A 447 13.59 15.07 5.94
C LEU A 447 12.95 16.07 6.91
N ILE A 448 11.83 16.69 6.51
CA ILE A 448 11.11 17.67 7.33
C ILE A 448 10.74 17.05 8.69
N GLN A 449 10.15 15.85 8.66
CA GLN A 449 9.73 15.14 9.87
C GLN A 449 10.92 14.76 10.77
N ARG A 450 12.09 14.45 10.17
CA ARG A 450 13.31 14.12 10.91
C ARG A 450 13.87 15.34 11.61
N VAL A 451 14.01 16.46 10.90
CA VAL A 451 14.55 17.71 11.46
C VAL A 451 13.64 18.22 12.58
N VAL A 452 12.35 18.37 12.32
CA VAL A 452 11.40 18.86 13.33
C VAL A 452 11.34 17.92 14.54
N GLY A 453 11.25 16.61 14.32
CA GLY A 453 11.19 15.64 15.41
C GLY A 453 12.47 15.61 16.26
N THR A 454 13.65 15.78 15.64
CA THR A 454 14.93 15.83 16.37
C THR A 454 15.06 17.13 17.17
N ILE A 455 14.74 18.29 16.59
CA ILE A 455 14.81 19.58 17.31
C ILE A 455 13.88 19.58 18.52
N LEU A 456 12.62 19.15 18.35
CA LEU A 456 11.68 19.05 19.45
C LEU A 456 12.12 18.01 20.50
N GLY A 457 12.69 16.87 20.05
CA GLY A 457 13.19 15.84 20.94
C GLY A 457 14.37 16.30 21.79
N VAL A 458 15.31 17.05 21.18
CA VAL A 458 16.44 17.64 21.90
C VAL A 458 15.94 18.70 22.91
N PHE A 459 15.05 19.59 22.49
CA PHE A 459 14.49 20.62 23.36
C PHE A 459 13.81 20.01 24.60
N VAL A 460 12.93 19.01 24.40
CA VAL A 460 12.28 18.33 25.54
C VAL A 460 13.28 17.49 26.33
N GLY A 461 14.31 16.92 25.71
CA GLY A 461 15.37 16.20 26.41
C GLY A 461 16.15 17.08 27.38
N ILE A 462 16.47 18.33 26.98
CA ILE A 462 17.11 19.32 27.85
C ILE A 462 16.21 19.67 29.05
N LEU A 463 14.92 19.94 28.78
CA LEU A 463 13.96 20.24 29.84
C LEU A 463 13.78 19.10 30.83
N LEU A 464 13.69 17.87 30.34
CA LEU A 464 13.55 16.68 31.19
C LEU A 464 14.79 16.50 32.07
N ARG A 465 15.97 16.73 31.54
CA ARG A 465 17.21 16.66 32.30
C ARG A 465 17.27 17.72 33.42
N GLU A 466 16.99 18.96 33.07
CA GLU A 466 17.08 20.08 34.03
C GLU A 466 16.09 19.94 35.20
N TYR A 467 14.90 19.42 34.94
CA TYR A 467 13.81 19.40 35.92
C TYR A 467 13.53 18.04 36.55
N TYR A 468 13.88 16.91 35.91
CA TYR A 468 13.43 15.57 36.30
C TYR A 468 14.51 14.49 36.42
N LEU A 469 15.61 14.57 35.66
CA LEU A 469 16.61 13.49 35.53
C LEU A 469 17.78 13.57 36.52
N THR A 470 17.80 14.54 37.43
CA THR A 470 18.87 14.66 38.44
C THR A 470 18.86 13.61 39.54
N ALA A 471 17.95 12.61 39.47
CA ALA A 471 17.65 11.87 40.67
C ALA A 471 18.10 10.40 40.72
N THR A 472 17.72 9.52 39.77
CA THR A 472 17.97 8.07 39.93
C THR A 472 18.04 7.31 38.61
N LEU A 473 18.88 6.23 38.56
CA LEU A 473 18.95 5.29 37.44
C LEU A 473 17.59 4.67 37.10
N GLU A 474 16.74 4.43 38.10
CA GLU A 474 15.40 3.85 37.91
C GLU A 474 14.50 4.78 37.10
N ALA A 475 14.57 6.10 37.32
CA ALA A 475 13.78 7.07 36.56
C ALA A 475 14.23 7.12 35.09
N GLU A 476 15.53 7.08 34.82
CA GLU A 476 16.09 7.05 33.47
C GLU A 476 15.68 5.77 32.73
N LEU A 477 15.79 4.60 33.37
CA LEU A 477 15.34 3.33 32.80
C LEU A 477 13.82 3.32 32.53
N GLY A 478 13.02 3.91 33.42
CA GLY A 478 11.58 4.08 33.21
C GLY A 478 11.26 4.94 31.98
N LEU A 479 11.99 6.03 31.80
CA LEU A 479 11.87 6.89 30.60
C LEU A 479 12.33 6.21 29.32
N ILE A 480 13.35 5.35 29.36
CA ILE A 480 13.75 4.53 28.22
C ILE A 480 12.61 3.57 27.80
N VAL A 481 12.00 2.90 28.75
CA VAL A 481 10.85 2.02 28.47
C VAL A 481 9.69 2.80 27.85
N LEU A 482 9.36 3.96 28.39
CA LEU A 482 8.29 4.81 27.88
C LEU A 482 8.61 5.29 26.44
N THR A 483 9.79 5.85 26.23
CA THR A 483 10.19 6.41 24.93
C THR A 483 10.34 5.33 23.85
N ALA A 484 10.88 4.15 24.16
CA ALA A 484 10.94 3.01 23.24
C ALA A 484 9.55 2.50 22.85
N THR A 485 8.62 2.46 23.81
CA THR A 485 7.24 2.04 23.56
C THR A 485 6.53 3.05 22.66
N LEU A 486 6.61 4.34 22.96
CA LEU A 486 5.99 5.39 22.15
C LEU A 486 6.65 5.52 20.76
N TYR A 487 7.97 5.35 20.65
CA TYR A 487 8.67 5.24 19.37
C TYR A 487 8.03 4.16 18.49
N THR A 488 7.83 2.96 19.02
CA THR A 488 7.27 1.83 18.28
C THR A 488 5.80 2.04 17.94
N PHE A 489 5.02 2.61 18.86
CA PHE A 489 3.61 2.93 18.66
C PHE A 489 3.38 3.92 17.51
N PHE A 490 4.21 4.95 17.38
CA PHE A 490 4.10 5.98 16.35
C PHE A 490 4.85 5.66 15.05
N ARG A 491 5.77 4.70 15.05
CA ARG A 491 6.64 4.38 13.91
C ARG A 491 5.92 4.20 12.57
N PHE A 492 4.76 3.54 12.57
CA PHE A 492 3.98 3.28 11.36
C PHE A 492 2.88 4.32 11.09
N ARG A 493 2.65 5.24 12.02
CA ARG A 493 1.61 6.26 11.91
C ARG A 493 2.16 7.60 11.50
N HIS A 494 3.14 8.10 12.25
CA HIS A 494 3.71 9.42 12.08
C HIS A 494 5.22 9.40 12.35
N TYR A 495 6.00 9.40 11.28
CA TYR A 495 7.46 9.34 11.37
C TYR A 495 8.06 10.48 12.22
N GLY A 496 7.48 11.69 12.21
CA GLY A 496 7.93 12.82 13.03
C GLY A 496 7.86 12.54 14.54
N TYR A 497 6.74 11.98 15.03
CA TYR A 497 6.63 11.59 16.45
C TYR A 497 7.59 10.45 16.79
N SER A 498 7.74 9.49 15.89
CA SER A 498 8.73 8.42 16.06
C SER A 498 10.15 8.99 16.18
N THR A 499 10.50 9.99 15.36
CA THR A 499 11.80 10.66 15.42
C THR A 499 12.01 11.41 16.75
N PHE A 500 10.97 12.07 17.23
CA PHE A 500 10.98 12.74 18.54
C PHE A 500 11.31 11.75 19.67
N TYR A 501 10.58 10.64 19.77
CA TYR A 501 10.79 9.66 20.84
C TYR A 501 12.12 8.90 20.73
N ILE A 502 12.59 8.59 19.53
CA ILE A 502 13.90 7.94 19.38
C ILE A 502 15.04 8.91 19.74
N THR A 503 14.88 10.22 19.52
CA THR A 503 15.85 11.22 19.93
C THR A 503 15.94 11.31 21.45
N LEU A 504 14.80 11.36 22.14
CA LEU A 504 14.74 11.32 23.60
C LEU A 504 15.39 10.05 24.16
N LEU A 505 15.04 8.89 23.61
CA LEU A 505 15.59 7.61 24.02
C LEU A 505 17.12 7.59 23.94
N VAL A 506 17.67 8.10 22.85
CA VAL A 506 19.13 8.14 22.66
C VAL A 506 19.80 9.09 23.65
N LEU A 507 19.24 10.28 23.87
CA LEU A 507 19.79 11.23 24.85
C LEU A 507 19.84 10.65 26.26
N ILE A 508 18.73 10.00 26.69
CA ILE A 508 18.67 9.34 27.99
C ILE A 508 19.65 8.14 28.05
N SER A 509 19.77 7.37 26.95
CA SER A 509 20.73 6.26 26.92
C SER A 509 22.20 6.74 27.03
N LEU A 510 22.54 7.90 26.48
CA LEU A 510 23.89 8.51 26.64
C LEU A 510 24.12 8.94 28.08
N ASP A 511 23.11 9.47 28.76
CA ASP A 511 23.22 9.90 30.17
C ASP A 511 23.51 8.70 31.10
N ILE A 512 22.78 7.58 30.90
CA ILE A 512 23.00 6.32 31.65
C ILE A 512 24.44 5.79 31.49
N THR A 513 25.05 5.94 30.30
CA THR A 513 26.44 5.50 30.05
C THR A 513 27.49 6.43 30.61
N GLY A 514 27.12 7.50 31.33
CA GLY A 514 28.04 8.44 31.95
C GLY A 514 28.70 9.44 31.00
N ILE A 515 28.31 9.48 29.72
CA ILE A 515 28.87 10.38 28.70
C ILE A 515 28.31 11.80 28.82
N GLY A 516 27.26 12.00 29.60
CA GLY A 516 26.56 13.27 29.74
C GLY A 516 25.73 13.67 28.50
N ALA A 517 24.42 13.93 28.68
CA ALA A 517 23.56 14.32 27.56
C ALA A 517 24.01 15.59 26.83
N GLU A 518 24.73 16.51 27.52
CA GLU A 518 25.25 17.79 26.96
C GLU A 518 26.19 17.55 25.77
N GLU A 519 27.09 16.58 25.89
CA GLU A 519 27.99 16.20 24.80
C GLU A 519 27.27 15.60 23.58
N GLY A 520 26.06 15.08 23.77
CA GLY A 520 25.23 14.52 22.70
C GLY A 520 24.31 15.52 21.99
N ILE A 521 23.97 16.66 22.59
CA ILE A 521 22.95 17.60 22.11
C ILE A 521 23.37 18.28 20.80
N LEU A 522 24.48 18.98 20.82
CA LEU A 522 24.99 19.72 19.65
C LEU A 522 25.34 18.80 18.48
N PRO A 523 26.09 17.68 18.68
CA PRO A 523 26.35 16.72 17.64
C PRO A 523 25.05 16.17 17.04
N ARG A 524 24.02 15.90 17.85
CA ARG A 524 22.76 15.36 17.39
C ARG A 524 22.02 16.27 16.40
N ILE A 525 22.04 17.58 16.64
CA ILE A 525 21.42 18.56 15.73
C ILE A 525 22.25 18.67 14.45
N VAL A 526 23.57 18.83 14.57
CA VAL A 526 24.49 18.94 13.42
C VAL A 526 24.45 17.73 12.55
N ASP A 527 24.52 16.51 13.13
CA ASP A 527 24.46 15.25 12.42
C ASP A 527 23.12 15.07 11.68
N THR A 528 22.03 15.52 12.29
CA THR A 528 20.71 15.47 11.64
C THR A 528 20.64 16.44 10.46
N LEU A 529 21.12 17.65 10.60
CA LEU A 529 21.13 18.63 9.51
C LEU A 529 22.06 18.21 8.37
N LEU A 530 23.27 17.74 8.67
CA LEU A 530 24.20 17.23 7.67
C LEU A 530 23.66 16.00 6.95
N GLY A 531 23.20 14.99 7.70
CA GLY A 531 22.67 13.75 7.11
C GLY A 531 21.42 13.97 6.27
N THR A 532 20.52 14.89 6.70
CA THR A 532 19.32 15.23 5.91
C THR A 532 19.67 16.04 4.66
N SER A 533 20.61 16.98 4.75
CA SER A 533 21.07 17.78 3.60
C SER A 533 21.74 16.90 2.54
N LEU A 534 22.60 15.97 2.96
CA LEU A 534 23.26 15.02 2.06
C LEU A 534 22.24 14.07 1.40
N ALA A 535 21.26 13.57 2.16
CA ALA A 535 20.20 12.74 1.61
C ALA A 535 19.34 13.51 0.58
N TRP A 536 19.04 14.78 0.85
CA TRP A 536 18.31 15.64 -0.09
C TRP A 536 19.12 15.91 -1.36
N PHE A 537 20.39 16.25 -1.21
CA PHE A 537 21.31 16.48 -2.33
C PHE A 537 21.39 15.24 -3.21
N ALA A 538 21.61 14.08 -2.58
CA ALA A 538 21.75 12.83 -3.32
C ALA A 538 20.49 12.45 -4.09
N VAL A 539 19.30 12.60 -3.52
CA VAL A 539 18.05 12.27 -4.22
C VAL A 539 17.71 13.27 -5.33
N SER A 540 18.24 14.49 -5.23
CA SER A 540 18.02 15.55 -6.23
C SER A 540 18.97 15.46 -7.42
N PHE A 541 20.23 15.02 -7.20
CA PHE A 541 21.30 15.10 -8.21
C PHE A 541 21.89 13.75 -8.61
N ILE A 542 21.91 12.74 -7.71
CA ILE A 542 22.49 11.42 -8.02
C ILE A 542 21.39 10.50 -8.57
N PHE A 543 21.32 10.31 -9.87
CA PHE A 543 20.31 9.50 -10.55
C PHE A 543 18.89 9.77 -10.05
N PRO A 544 18.34 10.99 -10.20
CA PRO A 544 17.05 11.34 -9.66
C PRO A 544 15.95 10.47 -10.27
N ASP A 545 15.00 10.04 -9.42
CA ASP A 545 13.86 9.22 -9.83
C ASP A 545 12.58 10.07 -9.79
N TRP A 546 12.44 10.93 -10.80
CA TRP A 546 11.29 11.80 -10.97
C TRP A 546 10.06 11.01 -11.43
N LYS A 547 8.92 11.20 -10.78
CA LYS A 547 7.68 10.44 -11.10
C LYS A 547 7.06 10.84 -12.43
N TYR A 548 7.25 12.09 -12.87
CA TYR A 548 6.77 12.53 -14.17
C TYR A 548 7.39 11.72 -15.33
N LEU A 549 8.63 11.25 -15.21
CA LEU A 549 9.27 10.39 -16.22
C LEU A 549 8.54 9.04 -16.40
N ASN A 550 7.87 8.57 -15.38
CA ASN A 550 7.20 7.26 -15.39
C ASN A 550 5.70 7.34 -15.71
N ILE A 551 5.13 8.55 -15.93
CA ILE A 551 3.69 8.71 -16.12
C ILE A 551 3.20 7.99 -17.39
N TYR A 552 3.94 8.11 -18.48
CA TYR A 552 3.61 7.43 -19.74
C TYR A 552 3.67 5.91 -19.62
N THR A 553 4.70 5.39 -18.95
CA THR A 553 4.84 3.94 -18.71
C THR A 553 3.71 3.42 -17.83
N ASN A 554 3.32 4.16 -16.77
CA ASN A 554 2.22 3.79 -15.91
C ASN A 554 0.87 3.85 -16.63
N LEU A 555 0.67 4.86 -17.49
CA LEU A 555 -0.52 4.97 -18.34
C LEU A 555 -0.62 3.79 -19.32
N LYS A 556 0.47 3.51 -20.03
CA LYS A 556 0.56 2.38 -20.94
C LYS A 556 0.20 1.06 -20.24
N ASN A 557 0.79 0.81 -19.08
CA ASN A 557 0.52 -0.40 -18.31
C ASN A 557 -0.96 -0.46 -17.85
N THR A 558 -1.56 0.69 -17.49
CA THR A 558 -2.97 0.78 -17.13
C THR A 558 -3.88 0.41 -18.30
N LEU A 559 -3.60 0.94 -19.49
CA LEU A 559 -4.38 0.65 -20.70
C LEU A 559 -4.26 -0.83 -21.13
N VAL A 560 -3.03 -1.37 -21.12
CA VAL A 560 -2.82 -2.80 -21.42
C VAL A 560 -3.57 -3.69 -20.42
N ALA A 561 -3.48 -3.40 -19.14
CA ALA A 561 -4.23 -4.14 -18.12
C ALA A 561 -5.74 -4.00 -18.31
N SER A 562 -6.25 -2.83 -18.70
CA SER A 562 -7.68 -2.59 -19.01
C SER A 562 -8.14 -3.43 -20.20
N SER A 563 -7.32 -3.54 -21.26
CA SER A 563 -7.59 -4.42 -22.41
C SER A 563 -7.68 -5.91 -21.97
N VAL A 564 -6.72 -6.38 -21.18
CA VAL A 564 -6.71 -7.76 -20.67
C VAL A 564 -7.95 -8.03 -19.81
N TYR A 565 -8.33 -7.09 -18.95
CA TYR A 565 -9.52 -7.21 -18.11
C TYR A 565 -10.80 -7.29 -18.94
N LEU A 566 -10.94 -6.41 -19.97
CA LEU A 566 -12.06 -6.42 -20.89
C LEU A 566 -12.15 -7.76 -21.64
N ARG A 567 -11.03 -8.32 -22.12
CA ARG A 567 -11.01 -9.65 -22.78
C ARG A 567 -11.52 -10.76 -21.87
N HIS A 568 -11.18 -10.75 -20.59
CA HIS A 568 -11.69 -11.73 -19.64
C HIS A 568 -13.19 -11.57 -19.39
N ILE A 569 -13.72 -10.35 -19.37
CA ILE A 569 -15.17 -10.09 -19.26
C ILE A 569 -15.88 -10.62 -20.50
N ILE A 570 -15.38 -10.30 -21.71
CA ILE A 570 -15.95 -10.77 -22.98
C ILE A 570 -15.98 -12.30 -23.02
N ALA A 571 -14.90 -12.96 -22.61
CA ALA A 571 -14.84 -14.42 -22.58
C ALA A 571 -15.90 -15.01 -21.61
N GLN A 572 -16.12 -14.40 -20.44
CA GLN A 572 -17.14 -14.87 -19.49
C GLN A 572 -18.59 -14.60 -19.97
N LEU A 573 -18.81 -13.49 -20.67
CA LEU A 573 -20.10 -13.20 -21.29
C LEU A 573 -20.40 -14.16 -22.43
N GLN A 574 -19.41 -14.57 -23.22
CA GLN A 574 -19.57 -15.43 -24.39
C GLN A 574 -19.64 -16.91 -24.03
N PHE A 575 -18.75 -17.39 -23.13
CA PHE A 575 -18.58 -18.83 -22.87
C PHE A 575 -19.14 -19.28 -21.52
N GLY A 576 -19.74 -18.39 -20.77
CA GLY A 576 -20.34 -18.64 -19.47
C GLY A 576 -19.51 -18.15 -18.29
N TYR A 577 -20.23 -17.87 -17.20
CA TYR A 577 -19.66 -17.41 -15.97
C TYR A 577 -18.71 -18.46 -15.37
N ASN A 578 -17.49 -18.07 -15.19
CA ASN A 578 -16.50 -18.85 -14.47
C ASN A 578 -15.68 -17.92 -13.58
N ASP A 579 -15.92 -17.96 -12.27
CA ASP A 579 -15.24 -17.12 -11.29
C ASP A 579 -13.80 -17.61 -11.03
N GLN A 580 -13.09 -17.89 -12.14
CA GLN A 580 -11.71 -18.36 -12.09
C GLN A 580 -10.73 -17.23 -11.75
N LEU A 581 -9.61 -17.64 -11.21
CA LEU A 581 -8.50 -16.79 -10.84
C LEU A 581 -8.05 -15.81 -11.94
N PRO A 582 -7.96 -16.15 -13.25
CA PRO A 582 -7.49 -15.21 -14.26
C PRO A 582 -8.31 -13.93 -14.33
N TYR A 583 -9.62 -14.00 -14.23
CA TYR A 583 -10.50 -12.83 -14.18
C TYR A 583 -10.21 -11.94 -12.96
N ARG A 584 -10.15 -12.56 -11.75
CA ARG A 584 -9.88 -11.82 -10.51
C ARG A 584 -8.49 -11.18 -10.51
N LEU A 585 -7.50 -11.84 -11.11
CA LEU A 585 -6.16 -11.28 -11.28
C LEU A 585 -6.16 -10.11 -12.26
N ALA A 586 -6.76 -10.25 -13.45
CA ALA A 586 -6.84 -9.17 -14.44
C ALA A 586 -7.52 -7.93 -13.83
N ARG A 587 -8.63 -8.11 -13.12
CA ARG A 587 -9.30 -7.04 -12.38
C ARG A 587 -8.38 -6.38 -11.37
N HIS A 588 -7.69 -7.16 -10.55
CA HIS A 588 -6.76 -6.64 -9.55
C HIS A 588 -5.62 -5.86 -10.18
N GLU A 589 -5.08 -6.34 -11.30
CA GLU A 589 -3.98 -5.67 -12.01
C GLU A 589 -4.37 -4.30 -12.54
N VAL A 590 -5.56 -4.15 -13.14
CA VAL A 590 -6.05 -2.85 -13.60
C VAL A 590 -6.13 -1.86 -12.43
N HIS A 591 -6.77 -2.25 -11.34
CA HIS A 591 -6.87 -1.39 -10.15
C HIS A 591 -5.50 -1.04 -9.57
N ASN A 592 -4.55 -1.97 -9.57
CA ASN A 592 -3.19 -1.74 -9.08
C ASN A 592 -2.41 -0.76 -9.97
N HIS A 593 -2.46 -0.93 -11.30
CA HIS A 593 -1.83 -0.01 -12.24
C HIS A 593 -2.44 1.39 -12.17
N LEU A 594 -3.76 1.49 -12.03
CA LEU A 594 -4.45 2.76 -11.87
C LEU A 594 -4.09 3.45 -10.53
N SER A 595 -3.97 2.68 -9.44
CA SER A 595 -3.46 3.18 -8.16
C SER A 595 -2.02 3.67 -8.26
N THR A 596 -1.17 2.97 -9.03
CA THR A 596 0.22 3.36 -9.29
C THR A 596 0.27 4.66 -10.10
N LEU A 597 -0.57 4.81 -11.11
CA LEU A 597 -0.71 6.04 -11.90
C LEU A 597 -1.15 7.21 -10.99
N ASN A 598 -2.17 7.03 -10.15
CA ASN A 598 -2.61 8.04 -9.19
C ASN A 598 -1.51 8.43 -8.20
N SER A 599 -0.77 7.45 -7.67
CA SER A 599 0.36 7.70 -6.78
C SER A 599 1.49 8.48 -7.46
N ALA A 600 1.78 8.18 -8.74
CA ALA A 600 2.74 8.92 -9.53
C ALA A 600 2.31 10.38 -9.71
N ILE A 601 1.08 10.62 -10.14
CA ILE A 601 0.50 11.97 -10.31
C ILE A 601 0.50 12.75 -8.99
N SER A 602 0.07 12.12 -7.89
CA SER A 602 0.06 12.76 -6.57
C SER A 602 1.48 13.14 -6.10
N SER A 603 2.48 12.34 -6.44
CA SER A 603 3.88 12.62 -6.11
C SER A 603 4.46 13.78 -6.91
N MET A 604 4.02 13.99 -8.17
CA MET A 604 4.49 15.07 -9.03
C MET A 604 4.21 16.47 -8.46
N TYR A 605 3.15 16.65 -7.68
CA TYR A 605 2.86 17.94 -7.01
C TYR A 605 3.96 18.37 -6.02
N SER A 606 4.76 17.42 -5.54
CA SER A 606 5.87 17.69 -4.62
C SER A 606 7.22 17.84 -5.31
N GLU A 607 7.30 17.54 -6.60
CA GLU A 607 8.52 17.65 -7.42
C GLU A 607 8.78 19.10 -7.88
N PRO A 608 10.02 19.46 -8.26
CA PRO A 608 10.32 20.78 -8.77
C PRO A 608 9.48 21.13 -10.00
N LYS A 609 9.01 22.38 -10.12
CA LYS A 609 8.02 22.87 -11.11
C LYS A 609 8.49 22.89 -12.58
N LYS A 610 9.47 22.09 -12.95
CA LYS A 610 10.03 22.08 -14.32
C LYS A 610 9.03 21.58 -15.38
N TYR A 611 7.96 20.86 -14.99
CA TYR A 611 6.98 20.25 -15.90
C TYR A 611 5.53 20.57 -15.51
N LYS A 612 5.20 21.86 -15.41
CA LYS A 612 3.84 22.33 -15.08
C LYS A 612 2.79 21.86 -16.09
N SER A 613 3.13 21.77 -17.37
CA SER A 613 2.21 21.36 -18.44
C SER A 613 1.66 19.94 -18.25
N VAL A 614 2.48 19.01 -17.77
CA VAL A 614 2.02 17.64 -17.49
C VAL A 614 1.09 17.59 -16.26
N LEU A 615 1.31 18.47 -15.28
CA LEU A 615 0.46 18.56 -14.08
C LEU A 615 -0.94 19.08 -14.37
N GLU A 616 -1.13 19.88 -15.41
CA GLU A 616 -2.44 20.41 -15.82
C GLU A 616 -3.30 19.31 -16.48
N ILE A 617 -2.68 18.41 -17.23
CA ILE A 617 -3.35 17.32 -17.98
C ILE A 617 -3.57 16.09 -17.11
N ALA A 618 -2.66 15.82 -16.17
CA ALA A 618 -2.62 14.59 -15.39
C ALA A 618 -3.92 14.25 -14.61
N PRO A 619 -4.64 15.22 -14.00
CA PRO A 619 -5.91 14.94 -13.34
C PRO A 619 -7.00 14.46 -14.30
N ASN A 620 -7.09 15.07 -15.49
CA ASN A 620 -8.06 14.68 -16.53
C ASN A 620 -7.73 13.29 -17.08
N LEU A 621 -6.46 13.01 -17.32
CA LEU A 621 -5.98 11.71 -17.73
C LEU A 621 -6.34 10.61 -16.71
N LEU A 622 -6.14 10.91 -15.45
CA LEU A 622 -6.51 9.99 -14.35
C LEU A 622 -8.03 9.78 -14.30
N GLY A 623 -8.82 10.85 -14.37
CA GLY A 623 -10.28 10.80 -14.36
C GLY A 623 -10.83 9.94 -15.51
N MET A 624 -10.32 10.11 -16.73
CA MET A 624 -10.74 9.30 -17.88
C MET A 624 -10.38 7.82 -17.73
N ASN A 625 -9.20 7.50 -17.17
CA ASN A 625 -8.85 6.10 -16.91
C ASN A 625 -9.74 5.47 -15.82
N TYR A 626 -10.18 6.22 -14.80
CA TYR A 626 -11.17 5.74 -13.83
C TYR A 626 -12.54 5.53 -14.48
N THR A 627 -12.93 6.42 -15.39
CA THR A 627 -14.19 6.27 -16.16
C THR A 627 -14.14 5.04 -17.06
N LEU A 628 -13.02 4.82 -17.75
CA LEU A 628 -12.80 3.62 -18.57
C LEU A 628 -12.93 2.34 -17.72
N LEU A 629 -12.26 2.29 -16.57
CA LEU A 629 -12.38 1.16 -15.64
C LEU A 629 -13.83 0.97 -15.18
N GLY A 630 -14.55 2.05 -14.88
CA GLY A 630 -15.96 2.02 -14.48
C GLY A 630 -16.85 1.40 -15.54
N TYR A 631 -16.67 1.79 -16.81
CA TYR A 631 -17.44 1.23 -17.93
C TYR A 631 -17.11 -0.25 -18.20
N ILE A 632 -15.84 -0.63 -18.14
CA ILE A 632 -15.41 -2.04 -18.27
C ILE A 632 -15.99 -2.88 -17.12
N SER A 633 -15.94 -2.38 -15.89
CA SER A 633 -16.48 -3.07 -14.72
C SER A 633 -18.01 -3.24 -14.79
N ALA A 634 -18.68 -2.27 -15.42
CA ALA A 634 -20.13 -2.34 -15.66
C ALA A 634 -20.50 -3.51 -16.58
N LEU A 635 -19.75 -3.73 -17.66
CA LEU A 635 -19.91 -4.94 -18.49
C LEU A 635 -19.69 -6.22 -17.65
N GLY A 636 -18.72 -6.23 -16.77
CA GLY A 636 -18.42 -7.35 -15.87
C GLY A 636 -19.56 -7.69 -14.90
N ALA A 637 -20.43 -6.75 -14.56
CA ALA A 637 -21.56 -6.99 -13.67
C ALA A 637 -22.59 -7.97 -14.28
N TYR A 638 -22.68 -8.04 -15.60
CA TYR A 638 -23.65 -8.88 -16.34
C TYR A 638 -23.12 -10.25 -16.75
N ARG A 639 -21.92 -10.64 -16.36
CA ARG A 639 -21.29 -11.91 -16.77
C ARG A 639 -22.04 -13.19 -16.39
N MET A 640 -22.97 -13.10 -15.42
CA MET A 640 -23.85 -14.23 -15.06
C MET A 640 -25.00 -14.45 -16.06
N ALA A 641 -25.24 -13.51 -16.96
CA ALA A 641 -26.35 -13.56 -17.91
C ALA A 641 -26.02 -14.28 -19.23
N SER A 642 -24.85 -14.89 -19.33
CA SER A 642 -24.35 -15.59 -20.52
C SER A 642 -25.35 -16.55 -21.19
N PRO A 643 -26.17 -17.36 -20.49
CA PRO A 643 -27.09 -18.27 -21.13
C PRO A 643 -28.19 -17.57 -21.97
N ILE A 644 -28.59 -16.38 -21.55
CA ILE A 644 -29.64 -15.58 -22.25
C ILE A 644 -29.06 -14.93 -23.50
N LEU A 645 -27.83 -14.42 -23.42
CA LEU A 645 -27.16 -13.73 -24.53
C LEU A 645 -26.85 -14.63 -25.72
N ASN A 646 -26.53 -15.89 -25.48
CA ASN A 646 -26.21 -16.85 -26.55
C ASN A 646 -27.45 -17.32 -27.36
N GLN A 647 -28.64 -17.00 -26.93
CA GLN A 647 -29.87 -17.31 -27.66
C GLN A 647 -30.19 -16.31 -28.78
N GLN A 648 -29.58 -15.13 -28.76
CA GLN A 648 -29.75 -14.05 -29.73
C GLN A 648 -28.57 -14.02 -30.71
N VAL A 649 -28.67 -14.71 -31.83
CA VAL A 649 -27.55 -14.93 -32.77
C VAL A 649 -27.01 -13.60 -33.35
N ASP A 650 -27.90 -12.70 -33.78
CA ASP A 650 -27.52 -11.42 -34.40
C ASP A 650 -26.81 -10.49 -33.43
N PHE A 651 -27.34 -10.38 -32.19
CA PHE A 651 -26.69 -9.62 -31.12
C PHE A 651 -25.33 -10.22 -30.79
N SER A 652 -25.26 -11.53 -30.58
CA SER A 652 -24.03 -12.22 -30.18
C SER A 652 -22.90 -12.03 -31.20
N ALA A 653 -23.19 -12.17 -32.50
CA ALA A 653 -22.18 -11.98 -33.53
C ALA A 653 -21.62 -10.54 -33.57
N LEU A 654 -22.50 -9.56 -33.54
CA LEU A 654 -22.10 -8.13 -33.61
C LEU A 654 -21.39 -7.68 -32.33
N PHE A 655 -21.98 -7.93 -31.18
CA PHE A 655 -21.44 -7.45 -29.89
C PHE A 655 -20.06 -8.04 -29.60
N PHE A 656 -19.89 -9.36 -29.70
CA PHE A 656 -18.61 -9.98 -29.36
C PHE A 656 -17.50 -9.70 -30.37
N SER A 657 -17.82 -9.45 -31.65
CA SER A 657 -16.81 -9.01 -32.63
C SER A 657 -16.29 -7.64 -32.30
N HIS A 658 -17.17 -6.66 -32.11
CA HIS A 658 -16.77 -5.29 -31.79
C HIS A 658 -16.14 -5.16 -30.40
N ALA A 659 -16.62 -5.90 -29.40
CA ALA A 659 -16.01 -5.88 -28.08
C ALA A 659 -14.54 -6.38 -28.09
N ARG A 660 -14.23 -7.44 -28.89
CA ARG A 660 -12.85 -7.91 -29.06
C ARG A 660 -12.01 -6.90 -29.80
N GLU A 661 -12.56 -6.26 -30.81
CA GLU A 661 -11.89 -5.20 -31.57
C GLU A 661 -11.57 -3.99 -30.68
N VAL A 662 -12.52 -3.53 -29.86
CA VAL A 662 -12.29 -2.45 -28.88
C VAL A 662 -11.17 -2.81 -27.90
N ALA A 663 -11.14 -4.05 -27.40
CA ALA A 663 -10.05 -4.49 -26.53
C ALA A 663 -8.68 -4.44 -27.21
N LEU A 664 -8.64 -4.81 -28.52
CA LEU A 664 -7.41 -4.71 -29.33
C LEU A 664 -7.01 -3.26 -29.57
N LEU A 665 -7.97 -2.37 -29.86
CA LEU A 665 -7.72 -0.93 -30.08
C LEU A 665 -7.15 -0.26 -28.82
N ILE A 666 -7.66 -0.59 -27.62
CA ILE A 666 -7.09 -0.11 -26.34
C ILE A 666 -5.61 -0.54 -26.20
N GLU A 667 -5.29 -1.79 -26.53
CA GLU A 667 -3.91 -2.28 -26.48
C GLU A 667 -3.00 -1.60 -27.53
N GLN A 668 -3.51 -1.40 -28.74
CA GLN A 668 -2.77 -0.70 -29.79
C GLN A 668 -2.52 0.76 -29.46
N MET A 669 -3.50 1.44 -28.85
CA MET A 669 -3.36 2.80 -28.32
C MET A 669 -2.25 2.86 -27.27
N ALA A 670 -2.18 1.88 -26.36
CA ALA A 670 -1.14 1.80 -25.35
C ALA A 670 0.25 1.56 -25.92
N THR A 671 0.37 0.82 -27.03
CA THR A 671 1.66 0.41 -27.63
C THR A 671 2.13 1.34 -28.73
N GLY A 672 1.31 2.28 -29.19
CA GLY A 672 1.65 3.21 -30.29
C GLY A 672 1.85 2.53 -31.65
N LYS A 673 1.38 1.28 -31.81
CA LYS A 673 1.64 0.47 -33.01
C LYS A 673 0.84 0.89 -34.25
N ARG A 674 -0.17 1.74 -34.12
CA ARG A 674 -1.03 2.19 -35.23
C ARG A 674 -1.04 3.72 -35.36
N SER A 675 -1.26 4.19 -36.59
CA SER A 675 -1.53 5.61 -36.83
C SER A 675 -2.82 6.03 -36.13
N MET A 676 -2.75 7.14 -35.45
CA MET A 676 -3.84 7.70 -34.64
C MET A 676 -5.12 7.99 -35.47
N ALA A 677 -4.97 8.45 -36.73
CA ALA A 677 -6.12 8.71 -37.61
C ALA A 677 -6.91 7.42 -37.94
N LYS A 678 -6.21 6.31 -38.18
CA LYS A 678 -6.87 5.01 -38.46
C LYS A 678 -7.63 4.51 -37.24
N LEU A 679 -7.07 4.71 -36.05
CA LEU A 679 -7.69 4.28 -34.80
C LEU A 679 -8.99 5.05 -34.52
N THR A 680 -9.00 6.36 -34.76
CA THR A 680 -10.21 7.19 -34.63
C THR A 680 -11.29 6.78 -35.64
N THR A 681 -10.92 6.50 -36.90
CA THR A 681 -11.86 6.06 -37.95
C THR A 681 -12.49 4.72 -37.59
N GLU A 682 -11.73 3.75 -37.09
CA GLU A 682 -12.27 2.44 -36.68
C GLU A 682 -13.21 2.58 -35.46
N LEU A 683 -12.85 3.41 -34.47
CA LEU A 683 -13.74 3.68 -33.32
C LEU A 683 -15.05 4.35 -33.74
N THR A 684 -15.02 5.27 -34.71
CA THR A 684 -16.22 5.92 -35.23
C THR A 684 -17.11 4.91 -35.95
N SER A 685 -16.54 4.04 -36.81
CA SER A 685 -17.29 2.98 -37.48
C SER A 685 -17.96 2.02 -36.48
N ILE A 686 -17.25 1.61 -35.43
CA ILE A 686 -17.81 0.74 -34.37
C ILE A 686 -18.97 1.45 -33.64
N ASP A 687 -18.85 2.75 -33.31
CA ASP A 687 -19.93 3.50 -32.67
C ASP A 687 -21.17 3.62 -33.57
N GLU A 688 -20.99 3.85 -34.88
CA GLU A 688 -22.06 3.91 -35.86
C GLU A 688 -22.77 2.57 -35.99
N ASP A 689 -22.05 1.45 -36.10
CA ASP A 689 -22.65 0.10 -36.19
C ASP A 689 -23.45 -0.25 -34.93
N LEU A 690 -22.90 0.04 -33.75
CA LEU A 690 -23.58 -0.17 -32.48
C LEU A 690 -24.80 0.75 -32.31
N ALA A 691 -24.72 2.01 -32.78
CA ALA A 691 -25.84 2.95 -32.76
C ALA A 691 -26.96 2.50 -33.67
N GLN A 692 -26.65 2.02 -34.89
CA GLN A 692 -27.63 1.49 -35.84
C GLN A 692 -28.31 0.25 -35.28
N PHE A 693 -27.57 -0.64 -34.61
CA PHE A 693 -28.11 -1.79 -33.94
C PHE A 693 -29.09 -1.39 -32.82
N GLU A 694 -28.72 -0.44 -31.96
CA GLU A 694 -29.58 0.08 -30.89
C GLU A 694 -30.91 0.61 -31.44
N LEU A 695 -30.88 1.41 -32.52
CA LEU A 695 -32.04 2.02 -33.14
C LEU A 695 -32.95 0.99 -33.82
N SER A 696 -32.41 0.00 -34.50
CA SER A 696 -33.15 -0.98 -35.28
C SER A 696 -33.79 -2.08 -34.44
N HIS A 697 -33.29 -2.31 -33.20
CA HIS A 697 -33.71 -3.42 -32.36
C HIS A 697 -34.30 -2.97 -31.01
N GLN A 698 -34.62 -1.69 -30.83
CA GLN A 698 -35.15 -1.13 -29.57
C GLN A 698 -36.41 -1.85 -29.06
N ASP A 699 -37.27 -2.33 -29.98
CA ASP A 699 -38.50 -3.04 -29.64
C ASP A 699 -38.39 -4.58 -29.72
N LYS A 700 -37.27 -5.12 -30.20
CA LYS A 700 -37.10 -6.55 -30.50
C LYS A 700 -36.09 -7.28 -29.63
N CYS A 701 -35.14 -6.54 -29.03
CA CYS A 701 -34.10 -7.12 -28.20
C CYS A 701 -34.46 -7.08 -26.71
N ASP A 702 -33.91 -8.05 -26.00
CA ASP A 702 -33.95 -8.08 -24.54
C ASP A 702 -33.24 -6.82 -23.96
N GLU A 703 -33.82 -6.25 -22.93
CA GLU A 703 -33.32 -5.06 -22.22
C GLU A 703 -31.83 -5.19 -21.86
N LEU A 704 -31.40 -6.40 -21.52
CA LEU A 704 -29.99 -6.71 -21.19
C LEU A 704 -29.07 -6.50 -22.39
N SER A 705 -29.43 -6.92 -23.56
CA SER A 705 -28.61 -6.78 -24.78
C SER A 705 -28.43 -5.33 -25.16
N LEU A 706 -29.45 -4.50 -24.99
CA LEU A 706 -29.37 -3.04 -25.20
C LEU A 706 -28.43 -2.39 -24.18
N ILE A 707 -28.49 -2.80 -22.91
CA ILE A 707 -27.57 -2.31 -21.87
C ILE A 707 -26.12 -2.62 -22.23
N LEU A 708 -25.82 -3.84 -22.69
CA LEU A 708 -24.44 -4.23 -23.05
C LEU A 708 -23.92 -3.46 -24.26
N VAL A 709 -24.74 -3.28 -25.30
CA VAL A 709 -24.39 -2.45 -26.47
C VAL A 709 -24.04 -1.05 -26.03
N GLN A 710 -24.88 -0.47 -25.19
CA GLN A 710 -24.69 0.89 -24.71
C GLN A 710 -23.42 1.04 -23.82
N GLN A 711 -23.14 0.06 -22.96
CA GLN A 711 -21.90 0.06 -22.19
C GLN A 711 -20.66 0.00 -23.09
N LEU A 712 -20.71 -0.80 -24.15
CA LEU A 712 -19.63 -0.86 -25.14
C LEU A 712 -19.48 0.47 -25.88
N ARG A 713 -20.60 1.13 -26.25
CA ARG A 713 -20.59 2.47 -26.88
C ARG A 713 -19.96 3.52 -25.97
N LEU A 714 -20.25 3.51 -24.66
CA LEU A 714 -19.62 4.42 -23.70
C LEU A 714 -18.09 4.26 -23.67
N ILE A 715 -17.60 3.02 -23.77
CA ILE A 715 -16.16 2.77 -23.89
C ILE A 715 -15.63 3.35 -25.20
N VAL A 716 -16.27 3.05 -26.32
CA VAL A 716 -15.84 3.51 -27.65
C VAL A 716 -15.78 5.04 -27.73
N GLN A 717 -16.78 5.74 -27.22
CA GLN A 717 -16.88 7.21 -27.20
C GLN A 717 -15.87 7.89 -26.26
N LEU A 718 -15.39 7.18 -25.23
CA LEU A 718 -14.37 7.70 -24.32
C LEU A 718 -12.96 7.64 -24.92
N LEU A 719 -12.67 6.62 -25.74
CA LEU A 719 -11.32 6.36 -26.25
C LEU A 719 -10.74 7.49 -27.10
N PRO A 720 -11.48 8.18 -28.01
CA PRO A 720 -10.95 9.32 -28.76
C PRO A 720 -10.51 10.47 -27.86
N GLN A 721 -11.29 10.77 -26.80
CA GLN A 721 -10.96 11.83 -25.85
C GLN A 721 -9.69 11.49 -25.06
N LEU A 722 -9.56 10.23 -24.63
CA LEU A 722 -8.36 9.74 -23.95
C LEU A 722 -7.13 9.78 -24.87
N GLN A 723 -7.33 9.49 -26.16
CA GLN A 723 -6.30 9.53 -27.20
C GLN A 723 -5.79 10.97 -27.44
N GLU A 724 -6.68 11.96 -27.44
CA GLU A 724 -6.33 13.37 -27.61
C GLU A 724 -5.45 13.86 -26.45
N LEU A 725 -5.78 13.52 -25.21
CA LEU A 725 -4.95 13.84 -24.05
C LEU A 725 -3.56 13.16 -24.09
N ILE A 726 -3.46 11.97 -24.66
CA ILE A 726 -2.16 11.28 -24.82
C ILE A 726 -1.29 11.99 -25.86
N LYS A 727 -1.90 12.63 -26.87
CA LYS A 727 -1.20 13.40 -27.91
C LYS A 727 -0.70 14.78 -27.47
N GLU A 728 -1.24 15.34 -26.40
CA GLU A 728 -0.85 16.70 -26.00
C GLU A 728 0.67 16.82 -25.84
N LYS A 729 1.23 17.91 -26.40
CA LYS A 729 2.68 18.17 -26.48
C LYS A 729 3.46 17.92 -25.19
N ALA A 730 2.81 18.07 -24.05
CA ALA A 730 3.42 17.86 -22.74
C ALA A 730 3.84 16.39 -22.49
N LEU A 731 3.11 15.41 -23.03
CA LEU A 731 3.47 13.99 -22.96
C LEU A 731 4.55 13.61 -23.98
N ASP A 732 4.54 14.24 -25.15
CA ASP A 732 5.57 14.05 -26.18
C ASP A 732 6.95 14.54 -25.71
N ASP A 733 7.02 15.62 -24.96
CA ASP A 733 8.28 16.12 -24.41
C ASP A 733 8.87 15.19 -23.33
N VAL A 734 8.02 14.49 -22.56
CA VAL A 734 8.45 13.46 -21.58
C VAL A 734 9.00 12.22 -22.31
N THR A 735 8.37 11.78 -23.40
CA THR A 735 8.85 10.62 -24.18
C THR A 735 10.18 10.92 -24.86
N LYS A 736 10.39 12.13 -25.37
CA LYS A 736 11.66 12.57 -25.95
C LYS A 736 12.78 12.72 -24.90
N SER A 737 12.45 13.11 -23.68
CA SER A 737 13.43 13.17 -22.58
C SER A 737 13.83 11.78 -22.10
N GLN A 738 12.89 10.81 -22.03
CA GLN A 738 13.19 9.41 -21.70
C GLN A 738 14.11 8.74 -22.73
N SER A 739 13.91 9.01 -24.03
CA SER A 739 14.77 8.46 -25.07
C SER A 739 16.19 9.06 -25.07
N LYS A 740 16.37 10.29 -24.56
CA LYS A 740 17.69 10.92 -24.39
C LYS A 740 18.42 10.49 -23.11
N GLU A 741 17.71 10.08 -22.05
CA GLU A 741 18.30 9.56 -20.82
C GLU A 741 18.60 8.05 -20.89
N SER A 742 18.05 7.33 -21.86
CA SER A 742 18.30 5.89 -22.08
C SER A 742 19.48 5.61 -23.03
N ILE A 743 20.12 6.63 -23.60
CA ILE A 743 21.37 6.59 -24.35
C ILE A 743 22.50 7.09 -23.44
#